data_c0376e1585d6fc204c2c05a115e08e0f
#
_entry.id   c0376e1585d6fc204c2c05a115e08e0f
#
_cell.length_a   1.000
_cell.length_b   1.000
_cell.length_c   1.000
_cell.angle_alpha   90.00
_cell.angle_beta   90.00
_cell.angle_gamma   90.00
#
_symmetry.space_group_name_H-M   'P 1'
#
loop_
_entity.id
_entity.type
_entity.pdbx_description
1 polymer ?
#
loop_
_entity_poly.entity_id
_entity_poly.type
_entity_poly.pdbx_seq_one_letter_code
_entity_poly.pdbx_strand_id
1 'polypeptide(L)'
;MRSRLLVVALVVSGLFALWPVPAGPLHAQAADAAALTGLVAAADEGPLEGVLVSAKKTNSTVTTTVVTDATGRYRFPRSRIEPGQYALRIKATGYDLDPAATAVVTAAKTTTVDLKLRKARDVAAQLSNAEWLASFPGSDEQKASIRGCTHCHTLERVARTKYTADQFMTVIERMSTYPQLSFPMKIQKLVAARIGGGPISPEQQQAAWRRQAEYLATINLSTAPQWSYPFKILPRPTGQATQVIYTEYDLPQRTRQPHDVIVDSTGTAWYASFGEQILGKLDPKSGQIIEYQIPLLKETAPTGILGVRFDRDENLWLGMQFQGGVAKFDRKTETFETWSLPPDLNGPHVQINQVSPDRAHVDGKVWLQDAGTYTVLRLDPKAGKFDVFEPYKIPRPNVYDVIPDSKNNGYFLVLGANDVGRIDAKSGDITIFKTPTPRSGPRRGMMAAQDRLWFGENNGDRIGMFDTRTQQFKEWPVPTPGAYPYDVTADKNGNVWSGGEYNDRILRLDPATGRFVEYALPRATNVRRVFVDNATTPPTFWVGNNHGASIVKLEPLDAPAPSTEVAAATIYEGARLIAGDNSPPIENAAFVVSGDRITQVGRKGALDAAGARRVDLAGKTVMPALVDAHVHLGYRKGPTFTAENYTRDTLLATFDRLAFYGVAAVLEAGTGRGDLPFQVRDERRPGTRYLTAGRGFAMPNAGPGVPMRDAAYGVTTDADAREKVRELAAHKPDLIKIWVDDRNGTVEKLKPNLYRAIIDEAHAHGIRVMAHIAALDDAKDLLRAGVDGFGHCVRDRDVDAELIAMLKERPNVFFLVTMWGERNAIYGGPPEWLDEAIVRETLSAAEIQQLRDGFLPAAAPATLQRATEDAERLLTNVATLYKAGVRIGLGTDTGGVTGGGAFGLASHVEMELMVKAGLTPAQAIVAATRTSAGILGLDSLGTIAPGKSADFLVLDANPLEAIAHTRRISTVYMQGTEVSVRRSRKAPTAVNQ
;
A
#
# COMPACT_ATOMS: atom_id res chain seq x y z
N MET A 1 -59.71 -42.80 38.19
CA MET A 1 -60.21 -41.99 39.31
C MET A 1 -59.55 -40.66 39.26
N ARG A 2 -60.31 -39.73 38.98
CA ARG A 2 -60.40 -38.32 39.14
C ARG A 2 -59.60 -37.73 40.33
N SER A 3 -58.91 -36.67 40.15
CA SER A 3 -58.98 -35.44 40.94
C SER A 3 -58.30 -34.27 40.25
N ARG A 4 -59.09 -33.23 40.16
CA ARG A 4 -58.71 -31.85 39.70
C ARG A 4 -57.96 -31.15 40.80
N LEU A 5 -56.96 -30.30 40.39
CA LEU A 5 -56.47 -29.25 41.30
C LEU A 5 -56.45 -27.93 40.52
N LEU A 6 -57.08 -26.96 41.16
CA LEU A 6 -57.23 -25.57 40.82
C LEU A 6 -55.86 -24.82 40.83
N VAL A 7 -55.66 -23.97 39.84
CA VAL A 7 -54.59 -22.92 39.90
C VAL A 7 -55.20 -21.63 40.41
N VAL A 8 -54.73 -21.17 41.56
CA VAL A 8 -54.98 -19.82 42.11
C VAL A 8 -53.81 -18.93 41.72
N ALA A 9 -54.07 -17.92 40.91
CA ALA A 9 -53.11 -16.85 40.58
C ALA A 9 -53.13 -15.81 41.71
N LEU A 10 -51.98 -15.61 42.37
CA LEU A 10 -51.70 -14.49 43.25
C LEU A 10 -50.87 -13.44 42.48
N VAL A 11 -51.51 -12.29 42.23
CA VAL A 11 -50.87 -11.08 41.76
C VAL A 11 -50.20 -10.41 42.95
N VAL A 12 -48.85 -10.40 43.00
CA VAL A 12 -48.09 -9.59 43.94
C VAL A 12 -47.47 -8.41 43.16
N SER A 13 -48.01 -7.24 43.36
CA SER A 13 -47.48 -5.96 42.89
C SER A 13 -46.26 -5.59 43.75
N GLY A 14 -45.05 -5.86 43.28
CA GLY A 14 -43.81 -5.41 43.91
C GLY A 14 -43.34 -4.11 43.25
N LEU A 15 -43.44 -3.00 43.94
CA LEU A 15 -42.73 -1.77 43.65
C LEU A 15 -41.22 -2.00 43.80
N PHE A 16 -40.50 -2.09 42.66
CA PHE A 16 -39.06 -1.94 42.69
C PHE A 16 -38.71 -0.43 42.69
N ALA A 17 -38.24 0.07 43.81
CA ALA A 17 -37.57 1.35 43.89
C ALA A 17 -36.25 1.25 43.09
N LEU A 18 -36.19 1.98 41.98
CA LEU A 18 -34.93 2.22 41.23
C LEU A 18 -34.02 3.10 42.09
N TRP A 19 -33.06 2.48 42.78
CA TRP A 19 -31.87 3.20 43.21
C TRP A 19 -31.00 3.52 41.99
N PRO A 20 -30.58 4.79 41.83
CA PRO A 20 -29.57 5.09 40.79
C PRO A 20 -28.25 4.44 41.23
N VAL A 21 -27.81 3.43 40.48
CA VAL A 21 -26.42 2.98 40.51
C VAL A 21 -25.58 4.17 40.04
N PRO A 22 -24.62 4.66 40.85
CA PRO A 22 -23.74 5.71 40.34
C PRO A 22 -22.96 5.11 39.20
N ALA A 23 -23.15 5.65 37.97
CA ALA A 23 -22.27 5.41 36.85
C ALA A 23 -20.88 5.87 37.30
N GLY A 24 -20.01 4.89 37.57
CA GLY A 24 -18.59 5.15 37.75
C GLY A 24 -18.10 5.87 36.49
N PRO A 25 -17.18 6.83 36.63
CA PRO A 25 -16.67 7.55 35.48
C PRO A 25 -16.04 6.53 34.53
N LEU A 26 -16.60 6.40 33.32
CA LEU A 26 -15.90 5.84 32.18
C LEU A 26 -14.59 6.61 32.12
N HIS A 27 -13.50 5.96 32.46
CA HIS A 27 -12.15 6.49 32.21
C HIS A 27 -11.97 6.55 30.68
N ALA A 28 -12.46 7.64 30.06
CA ALA A 28 -11.82 8.15 28.89
C ALA A 28 -10.36 8.36 29.32
N GLN A 29 -9.41 7.64 28.70
CA GLN A 29 -8.01 7.95 28.85
C GLN A 29 -7.86 9.42 28.45
N ALA A 30 -7.78 10.30 29.43
CA ALA A 30 -7.51 11.71 29.22
C ALA A 30 -6.21 11.77 28.40
N ALA A 31 -6.23 12.43 27.25
CA ALA A 31 -5.05 12.62 26.42
C ALA A 31 -3.92 13.07 27.34
N ASP A 32 -2.82 12.28 27.39
CA ASP A 32 -1.70 12.49 28.33
C ASP A 32 -1.22 13.93 28.23
N ALA A 33 -1.33 14.71 29.30
CA ALA A 33 -1.09 16.14 29.28
C ALA A 33 0.35 16.42 28.81
N ALA A 34 0.55 17.37 27.91
CA ALA A 34 1.88 17.71 27.43
C ALA A 34 2.76 18.21 28.59
N ALA A 35 3.97 17.69 28.71
CA ALA A 35 5.01 18.23 29.59
C ALA A 35 5.81 19.35 28.91
N LEU A 36 6.07 19.20 27.59
CA LEU A 36 6.78 20.15 26.74
C LEU A 36 6.08 20.21 25.38
N THR A 37 5.89 21.41 24.86
CA THR A 37 5.28 21.66 23.54
C THR A 37 5.86 22.94 22.92
N GLY A 38 5.54 23.19 21.66
CA GLY A 38 5.90 24.43 20.98
C GLY A 38 5.60 24.34 19.48
N LEU A 39 5.85 25.43 18.78
CA LEU A 39 5.74 25.58 17.35
C LEU A 39 7.15 25.49 16.74
N VAL A 40 7.29 24.77 15.63
CA VAL A 40 8.48 24.78 14.78
C VAL A 40 8.16 25.53 13.51
N ALA A 41 8.90 26.60 13.23
CA ALA A 41 8.67 27.42 12.05
C ALA A 41 9.98 27.92 11.44
N ALA A 42 9.97 28.12 10.11
CA ALA A 42 11.03 28.78 9.35
C ALA A 42 10.48 30.03 8.67
N ALA A 43 11.35 31.00 8.39
CA ALA A 43 10.92 32.27 7.81
C ALA A 43 10.37 32.12 6.39
N ASP A 44 10.81 31.14 5.64
CA ASP A 44 10.45 30.89 4.25
C ASP A 44 9.25 29.94 4.04
N GLU A 45 8.96 29.06 5.00
CA GLU A 45 7.85 28.08 4.88
C GLU A 45 6.77 28.30 5.95
N GLY A 46 7.00 29.12 6.97
CA GLY A 46 6.08 29.23 8.11
C GLY A 46 6.15 28.00 9.04
N PRO A 47 5.02 27.56 9.62
CA PRO A 47 4.96 26.35 10.42
C PRO A 47 5.32 25.09 9.62
N LEU A 48 6.15 24.22 10.18
CA LEU A 48 6.75 23.07 9.47
C LEU A 48 6.22 21.74 10.00
N GLU A 49 5.48 21.00 9.18
CA GLU A 49 5.11 19.61 9.44
C GLU A 49 6.32 18.67 9.24
N GLY A 50 6.37 17.58 10.03
CA GLY A 50 7.33 16.50 9.84
C GLY A 50 8.75 16.81 10.34
N VAL A 51 8.93 17.80 11.18
CA VAL A 51 10.20 18.05 11.86
C VAL A 51 10.32 17.16 13.09
N LEU A 52 11.37 16.36 13.16
CA LEU A 52 11.67 15.55 14.34
C LEU A 52 12.29 16.46 15.39
N VAL A 53 11.67 16.55 16.56
CA VAL A 53 12.14 17.30 17.73
C VAL A 53 12.59 16.33 18.79
N SER A 54 13.88 16.33 19.12
CA SER A 54 14.51 15.46 20.11
C SER A 54 14.80 16.22 21.39
N ALA A 55 14.43 15.63 22.54
CA ALA A 55 14.70 16.15 23.88
C ALA A 55 15.59 15.18 24.66
N LYS A 56 16.78 15.60 25.03
CA LYS A 56 17.73 14.82 25.85
C LYS A 56 17.95 15.49 27.18
N LYS A 57 17.61 14.79 28.27
CA LYS A 57 17.83 15.26 29.63
C LYS A 57 19.33 15.33 29.94
N THR A 58 19.77 16.35 30.66
CA THR A 58 21.18 16.49 31.09
C THR A 58 21.62 15.23 31.84
N ASN A 59 22.79 14.72 31.48
CA ASN A 59 23.40 13.49 32.01
C ASN A 59 22.60 12.18 31.76
N SER A 60 21.68 12.17 30.80
CA SER A 60 20.95 10.97 30.41
C SER A 60 21.55 10.32 29.18
N THR A 61 21.50 8.98 29.09
CA THR A 61 21.77 8.21 27.87
C THR A 61 20.52 8.06 27.01
N VAL A 62 19.34 8.48 27.52
CA VAL A 62 18.04 8.35 26.84
C VAL A 62 17.65 9.66 26.18
N THR A 63 17.20 9.59 24.94
CA THR A 63 16.64 10.69 24.16
C THR A 63 15.22 10.36 23.72
N THR A 64 14.26 11.23 23.99
CA THR A 64 12.89 11.11 23.44
C THR A 64 12.73 12.04 22.25
N THR A 65 12.10 11.57 21.17
CA THR A 65 11.84 12.35 19.96
C THR A 65 10.36 12.25 19.58
N VAL A 66 9.79 13.38 19.22
CA VAL A 66 8.43 13.51 18.65
C VAL A 66 8.50 14.23 17.31
N VAL A 67 7.42 14.19 16.53
CA VAL A 67 7.37 14.79 15.20
C VAL A 67 6.32 15.91 15.19
N THR A 68 6.59 17.02 14.49
CA THR A 68 5.60 18.09 14.35
C THR A 68 4.44 17.68 13.47
N ASP A 69 3.24 18.05 13.86
CA ASP A 69 1.98 17.85 13.14
C ASP A 69 1.81 18.84 11.95
N ALA A 70 0.67 18.74 11.25
CA ALA A 70 0.33 19.57 10.10
C ALA A 70 0.27 21.08 10.43
N THR A 71 0.22 21.46 11.71
CA THR A 71 0.25 22.86 12.16
C THR A 71 1.64 23.30 12.61
N GLY A 72 2.67 22.46 12.43
CA GLY A 72 4.04 22.68 12.87
C GLY A 72 4.25 22.53 14.38
N ARG A 73 3.27 22.01 15.11
CA ARG A 73 3.37 21.84 16.57
C ARG A 73 3.95 20.48 16.94
N TYR A 74 4.82 20.50 17.95
CA TYR A 74 5.32 19.29 18.60
C TYR A 74 4.81 19.16 20.03
N ARG A 75 4.69 17.93 20.52
CA ARG A 75 4.17 17.64 21.85
C ARG A 75 4.84 16.42 22.47
N PHE A 76 5.52 16.62 23.60
CA PHE A 76 6.04 15.54 24.43
C PHE A 76 5.01 15.21 25.53
N PRO A 77 4.42 14.01 25.55
CA PRO A 77 3.53 13.57 26.62
C PRO A 77 4.25 13.53 27.96
N ARG A 78 3.53 13.81 29.06
CA ARG A 78 4.09 13.85 30.41
C ARG A 78 4.58 12.49 30.87
N SER A 79 3.97 11.42 30.40
CA SER A 79 4.42 10.03 30.64
C SER A 79 5.74 9.67 29.95
N ARG A 80 6.25 10.51 29.05
CA ARG A 80 7.43 10.20 28.22
C ARG A 80 8.68 11.02 28.55
N ILE A 81 8.54 12.10 29.27
CA ILE A 81 9.67 12.91 29.71
C ILE A 81 9.49 13.32 31.19
N GLU A 82 10.51 13.13 31.98
CA GLU A 82 10.53 13.46 33.40
C GLU A 82 10.81 14.95 33.62
N PRO A 83 10.55 15.50 34.82
CA PRO A 83 11.04 16.83 35.19
C PRO A 83 12.56 16.92 35.11
N GLY A 84 13.07 18.06 34.60
CA GLY A 84 14.50 18.30 34.46
C GLY A 84 14.84 19.27 33.35
N GLN A 85 16.15 19.48 33.15
CA GLN A 85 16.67 20.31 32.08
C GLN A 85 16.97 19.46 30.83
N TYR A 86 16.51 19.92 29.67
CA TYR A 86 16.63 19.23 28.39
C TYR A 86 17.35 20.11 27.35
N ALA A 87 18.25 19.51 26.60
CA ALA A 87 18.73 20.06 25.34
C ALA A 87 17.81 19.62 24.21
N LEU A 88 17.37 20.56 23.35
CA LEU A 88 16.53 20.29 22.20
C LEU A 88 17.35 20.26 20.92
N ARG A 89 17.03 19.33 20.03
CA ARG A 89 17.60 19.19 18.69
C ARG A 89 16.50 18.96 17.68
N ILE A 90 16.77 19.25 16.41
CA ILE A 90 15.83 18.94 15.31
C ILE A 90 16.51 18.07 14.25
N LYS A 91 15.69 17.31 13.50
CA LYS A 91 16.06 16.77 12.19
C LYS A 91 15.01 17.20 11.17
N ALA A 92 15.43 18.04 10.25
CA ALA A 92 14.70 18.45 9.06
C ALA A 92 15.76 18.80 8.02
N THR A 93 15.99 17.92 7.03
CA THR A 93 17.04 18.11 6.02
C THR A 93 16.86 19.46 5.31
N GLY A 94 17.93 20.26 5.25
CA GLY A 94 17.91 21.62 4.73
C GLY A 94 17.72 22.73 5.78
N TYR A 95 17.51 22.37 7.07
CA TYR A 95 17.32 23.34 8.15
C TYR A 95 18.20 23.07 9.35
N ASP A 96 18.63 24.15 10.02
CA ASP A 96 19.30 24.16 11.32
C ASP A 96 18.42 24.86 12.36
N LEU A 97 18.51 24.43 13.62
CA LEU A 97 17.90 25.14 14.75
C LEU A 97 18.69 26.42 15.06
N ASP A 98 18.02 27.56 15.18
CA ASP A 98 18.65 28.84 15.45
C ASP A 98 17.79 29.73 16.35
N PRO A 99 18.22 30.08 17.59
CA PRO A 99 19.43 29.55 18.27
C PRO A 99 19.24 28.14 18.84
N ALA A 100 20.31 27.55 19.37
CA ALA A 100 20.24 26.33 20.16
C ALA A 100 19.24 26.48 21.30
N ALA A 101 18.35 25.50 21.48
CA ALA A 101 17.27 25.57 22.44
C ALA A 101 17.41 24.59 23.61
N THR A 102 16.99 25.04 24.78
CA THR A 102 16.86 24.21 25.97
C THR A 102 15.48 24.38 26.59
N ALA A 103 15.03 23.39 27.36
CA ALA A 103 13.74 23.43 28.06
C ALA A 103 13.91 22.97 29.51
N VAL A 104 13.23 23.64 30.43
CA VAL A 104 13.08 23.16 31.80
C VAL A 104 11.67 22.59 31.96
N VAL A 105 11.58 21.28 32.10
CA VAL A 105 10.31 20.54 32.28
C VAL A 105 10.03 20.42 33.78
N THR A 106 8.79 20.73 34.17
CA THR A 106 8.33 20.64 35.55
C THR A 106 7.19 19.61 35.69
N ALA A 107 6.98 19.07 36.89
CA ALA A 107 5.95 18.09 37.13
C ALA A 107 4.51 18.62 36.92
N ALA A 108 4.30 19.90 37.22
CA ALA A 108 2.95 20.47 37.33
C ALA A 108 2.48 21.27 36.09
N LYS A 109 3.41 21.88 35.36
CA LYS A 109 3.07 22.81 34.26
C LYS A 109 3.60 22.32 32.90
N THR A 110 2.85 22.62 31.85
CA THR A 110 3.35 22.45 30.48
C THR A 110 4.36 23.55 30.17
N THR A 111 5.56 23.17 29.74
CA THR A 111 6.57 24.10 29.25
C THR A 111 6.34 24.33 27.74
N THR A 112 6.36 25.57 27.28
CA THR A 112 6.25 25.90 25.84
C THR A 112 7.57 26.50 25.38
N VAL A 113 8.14 25.94 24.29
CA VAL A 113 9.36 26.41 23.65
C VAL A 113 9.16 26.39 22.14
N ASP A 114 9.01 27.58 21.53
CA ASP A 114 8.93 27.67 20.09
C ASP A 114 10.34 27.60 19.46
N LEU A 115 10.47 26.83 18.39
CA LEU A 115 11.74 26.58 17.71
C LEU A 115 11.76 27.30 16.35
N LYS A 116 12.73 28.17 16.16
CA LYS A 116 12.94 28.87 14.89
C LYS A 116 14.02 28.15 14.10
N LEU A 117 13.73 27.89 12.83
CA LEU A 117 14.66 27.26 11.91
C LEU A 117 15.19 28.27 10.90
N ARG A 118 16.43 28.07 10.49
CA ARG A 118 17.05 28.75 9.37
C ARG A 118 17.55 27.74 8.34
N LYS A 119 17.80 28.15 7.14
CA LYS A 119 18.45 27.30 6.13
C LYS A 119 19.78 26.73 6.67
N ALA A 120 19.97 25.44 6.47
CA ALA A 120 21.19 24.79 6.90
C ALA A 120 22.41 25.35 6.17
N ARG A 121 23.47 25.58 6.93
CA ARG A 121 24.76 26.01 6.35
C ARG A 121 25.47 24.87 5.61
N ASP A 122 25.27 23.66 6.09
CA ASP A 122 25.85 22.43 5.55
C ASP A 122 24.78 21.37 5.38
N VAL A 123 24.04 21.44 4.27
CA VAL A 123 23.01 20.45 3.92
C VAL A 123 23.62 19.07 3.72
N ALA A 124 24.85 19.01 3.21
CA ALA A 124 25.55 17.74 2.96
C ALA A 124 25.72 16.87 4.23
N ALA A 125 25.92 17.50 5.40
CA ALA A 125 26.03 16.79 6.67
C ALA A 125 24.70 16.16 7.16
N GLN A 126 23.58 16.54 6.54
CA GLN A 126 22.24 16.08 6.94
C GLN A 126 21.69 14.99 6.02
N LEU A 127 22.33 14.74 4.87
CA LEU A 127 21.86 13.78 3.87
C LEU A 127 22.02 12.32 4.35
N SER A 128 20.97 11.54 4.17
CA SER A 128 21.03 10.09 4.27
C SER A 128 21.85 9.47 3.14
N ASN A 129 22.20 8.19 3.25
CA ASN A 129 22.89 7.49 2.17
C ASN A 129 22.05 7.42 0.88
N ALA A 130 20.72 7.30 0.99
CA ALA A 130 19.82 7.33 -0.16
C ALA A 130 19.81 8.71 -0.85
N GLU A 131 19.78 9.81 -0.09
CA GLU A 131 19.85 11.17 -0.63
C GLU A 131 21.20 11.44 -1.32
N TRP A 132 22.30 10.93 -0.77
CA TRP A 132 23.60 10.95 -1.43
C TRP A 132 23.59 10.18 -2.75
N LEU A 133 23.12 8.91 -2.77
CA LEU A 133 23.03 8.10 -3.98
C LEU A 133 22.11 8.73 -5.05
N ALA A 134 21.00 9.32 -4.61
CA ALA A 134 20.10 10.04 -5.52
C ALA A 134 20.75 11.32 -6.10
N SER A 135 21.58 12.02 -5.31
CA SER A 135 22.24 13.25 -5.71
C SER A 135 23.45 13.02 -6.62
N PHE A 136 24.17 11.93 -6.43
CA PHE A 136 25.35 11.64 -7.24
C PHE A 136 25.01 11.52 -8.74
N PRO A 137 25.83 12.11 -9.62
CA PRO A 137 25.74 11.87 -11.05
C PRO A 137 26.15 10.45 -11.41
N GLY A 138 25.87 10.03 -12.63
CA GLY A 138 26.29 8.71 -13.17
C GLY A 138 25.16 7.68 -13.26
N SER A 139 25.49 6.51 -13.80
CA SER A 139 24.55 5.40 -14.02
C SER A 139 24.23 4.65 -12.73
N ASP A 140 23.10 3.89 -12.74
CA ASP A 140 22.71 3.04 -11.61
C ASP A 140 23.79 1.98 -11.28
N GLU A 141 24.52 1.49 -12.29
CA GLU A 141 25.62 0.55 -12.12
C GLU A 141 26.81 1.20 -11.36
N GLN A 142 27.15 2.44 -11.71
CA GLN A 142 28.18 3.21 -11.03
C GLN A 142 27.79 3.44 -9.56
N LYS A 143 26.55 3.86 -9.30
CA LYS A 143 26.02 4.06 -7.94
C LYS A 143 25.96 2.75 -7.17
N ALA A 144 25.60 1.64 -7.80
CA ALA A 144 25.59 0.31 -7.17
C ALA A 144 26.98 -0.11 -6.72
N SER A 145 28.04 0.24 -7.46
CA SER A 145 29.43 -0.13 -7.13
C SER A 145 29.93 0.43 -5.80
N ILE A 146 29.36 1.54 -5.32
CA ILE A 146 29.74 2.21 -4.08
C ILE A 146 28.82 1.92 -2.90
N ARG A 147 27.71 1.19 -3.10
CA ARG A 147 26.79 0.82 -2.00
C ARG A 147 27.49 0.08 -0.87
N GLY A 148 28.48 -0.75 -1.19
CA GLY A 148 29.31 -1.45 -0.18
C GLY A 148 30.04 -0.54 0.81
N CYS A 149 30.32 0.72 0.45
CA CYS A 149 30.95 1.69 1.35
C CYS A 149 30.10 1.97 2.60
N THR A 150 28.77 1.84 2.50
CA THR A 150 27.85 2.10 3.61
C THR A 150 27.87 1.06 4.72
N HIS A 151 28.55 -0.08 4.52
CA HIS A 151 28.66 -1.10 5.55
C HIS A 151 29.40 -0.60 6.80
N CYS A 152 30.40 0.25 6.61
CA CYS A 152 31.30 0.73 7.67
C CYS A 152 31.11 2.20 8.03
N HIS A 153 30.61 3.03 7.09
CA HIS A 153 30.46 4.48 7.28
C HIS A 153 29.48 5.07 6.26
N THR A 154 29.03 6.31 6.50
CA THR A 154 28.16 7.03 5.58
C THR A 154 28.86 7.43 4.28
N LEU A 155 28.11 7.63 3.20
CA LEU A 155 28.63 8.13 1.91
C LEU A 155 29.15 9.59 2.01
N GLU A 156 28.67 10.36 2.98
CA GLU A 156 29.21 11.68 3.27
C GLU A 156 30.73 11.65 3.43
N ARG A 157 31.25 10.63 4.15
CA ARG A 157 32.69 10.47 4.36
C ARG A 157 33.45 10.35 3.04
N VAL A 158 32.88 9.69 2.05
CA VAL A 158 33.46 9.55 0.70
C VAL A 158 33.34 10.85 -0.06
N ALA A 159 32.15 11.46 -0.10
CA ALA A 159 31.85 12.66 -0.84
C ALA A 159 32.68 13.86 -0.41
N ARG A 160 33.09 13.93 0.88
CA ARG A 160 33.92 15.02 1.42
C ARG A 160 35.43 14.84 1.18
N THR A 161 35.87 13.70 0.63
CA THR A 161 37.29 13.51 0.32
C THR A 161 37.73 14.40 -0.83
N LYS A 162 39.04 14.57 -0.92
CA LYS A 162 39.71 15.24 -2.06
C LYS A 162 40.64 14.28 -2.82
N TYR A 163 40.41 12.98 -2.72
CA TYR A 163 41.25 11.97 -3.32
C TYR A 163 41.06 11.91 -4.85
N THR A 164 42.15 11.80 -5.57
CA THR A 164 42.17 11.46 -6.99
C THR A 164 41.83 9.98 -7.18
N ALA A 165 41.61 9.57 -8.45
CA ALA A 165 41.34 8.16 -8.76
C ALA A 165 42.50 7.26 -8.29
N ASP A 166 43.75 7.67 -8.44
CA ASP A 166 44.92 6.86 -8.00
C ASP A 166 44.98 6.74 -6.47
N GLN A 167 44.66 7.82 -5.76
CA GLN A 167 44.55 7.77 -4.31
C GLN A 167 43.38 6.88 -3.85
N PHE A 168 42.26 6.90 -4.56
CA PHE A 168 41.16 5.98 -4.28
C PHE A 168 41.53 4.52 -4.55
N MET A 169 42.35 4.22 -5.57
CA MET A 169 42.86 2.85 -5.77
C MET A 169 43.57 2.35 -4.51
N THR A 170 44.48 3.12 -3.93
CA THR A 170 45.21 2.77 -2.68
C THR A 170 44.19 2.57 -1.51
N VAL A 171 43.16 3.42 -1.41
CA VAL A 171 42.15 3.31 -0.37
C VAL A 171 41.29 2.06 -0.56
N ILE A 172 40.84 1.77 -1.78
CA ILE A 172 40.03 0.58 -2.10
C ILE A 172 40.79 -0.70 -1.82
N GLU A 173 42.07 -0.78 -2.26
CA GLU A 173 42.94 -1.93 -1.99
C GLU A 173 43.08 -2.17 -0.49
N ARG A 174 43.39 -1.14 0.29
CA ARG A 174 43.41 -1.23 1.75
C ARG A 174 42.12 -1.68 2.35
N MET A 175 40.96 -1.12 1.93
CA MET A 175 39.64 -1.45 2.44
C MET A 175 39.22 -2.87 2.06
N SER A 176 39.66 -3.41 0.95
CA SER A 176 39.38 -4.78 0.53
C SER A 176 39.96 -5.83 1.52
N THR A 177 40.93 -5.45 2.35
CA THR A 177 41.48 -6.30 3.42
C THR A 177 40.65 -6.26 4.71
N TYR A 178 39.55 -5.45 4.77
CA TYR A 178 38.73 -5.32 5.98
C TYR A 178 37.43 -6.11 5.82
N PRO A 179 37.01 -6.87 6.84
CA PRO A 179 35.66 -7.43 6.87
C PRO A 179 34.61 -6.33 7.00
N GLN A 180 33.43 -6.60 6.50
CA GLN A 180 32.28 -5.68 6.53
C GLN A 180 31.84 -5.24 7.95
N LEU A 181 32.31 -5.90 8.98
CA LEU A 181 32.11 -5.57 10.40
C LEU A 181 33.16 -4.60 10.96
N SER A 182 34.15 -4.20 10.16
CA SER A 182 35.12 -3.18 10.57
C SER A 182 34.42 -1.82 10.71
N PHE A 183 34.82 -1.07 11.74
CA PHE A 183 34.34 0.27 12.00
C PHE A 183 35.51 1.25 11.96
N PRO A 184 35.36 2.50 11.53
CA PRO A 184 36.50 3.42 11.41
C PRO A 184 37.34 3.61 12.69
N MET A 185 36.75 3.42 13.88
CA MET A 185 37.40 3.49 15.15
C MET A 185 37.87 2.13 15.67
N LYS A 186 37.49 1.01 15.03
CA LYS A 186 37.87 -0.35 15.39
C LYS A 186 38.03 -1.21 14.14
N ILE A 187 39.19 -1.08 13.48
CA ILE A 187 39.50 -1.79 12.24
C ILE A 187 39.92 -3.22 12.58
N GLN A 188 39.33 -4.17 11.84
CA GLN A 188 39.74 -5.59 11.85
C GLN A 188 40.25 -5.97 10.45
N LYS A 189 41.00 -7.06 10.32
CA LYS A 189 41.49 -7.56 9.04
C LYS A 189 40.92 -8.92 8.73
N LEU A 190 40.56 -9.14 7.45
CA LEU A 190 40.17 -10.45 6.95
C LEU A 190 41.32 -11.45 7.08
N VAL A 191 41.03 -12.68 7.48
CA VAL A 191 41.94 -13.82 7.43
C VAL A 191 41.95 -14.42 6.01
N ALA A 192 40.77 -14.53 5.40
CA ALA A 192 40.60 -15.01 4.01
C ALA A 192 39.36 -14.40 3.37
N ALA A 193 39.36 -14.34 2.03
CA ALA A 193 38.22 -13.94 1.24
C ALA A 193 37.13 -15.04 1.21
N ARG A 194 35.88 -14.66 0.90
CA ARG A 194 34.79 -15.59 0.64
C ARG A 194 35.06 -16.41 -0.63
N ILE A 195 34.72 -17.68 -0.64
CA ILE A 195 34.95 -18.59 -1.78
C ILE A 195 33.67 -18.96 -2.52
N GLY A 196 32.47 -18.72 -1.93
CA GLY A 196 31.21 -19.12 -2.54
C GLY A 196 30.94 -18.48 -3.89
N GLY A 197 31.39 -17.25 -4.13
CA GLY A 197 31.25 -16.53 -5.41
C GLY A 197 32.19 -16.98 -6.53
N GLY A 198 33.08 -17.94 -6.25
CA GLY A 198 34.10 -18.41 -7.18
C GLY A 198 35.32 -17.46 -7.27
N PRO A 199 36.36 -17.86 -8.02
CA PRO A 199 37.57 -17.08 -8.19
C PRO A 199 37.34 -15.87 -9.11
N ILE A 200 37.94 -14.75 -8.76
CA ILE A 200 38.03 -13.54 -9.60
C ILE A 200 39.51 -13.35 -9.93
N SER A 201 39.85 -13.13 -11.21
CA SER A 201 41.24 -12.90 -11.56
C SER A 201 41.75 -11.56 -10.99
N PRO A 202 43.05 -11.44 -10.66
CA PRO A 202 43.63 -10.19 -10.19
C PRO A 202 43.37 -9.02 -11.16
N GLU A 203 43.43 -9.28 -12.49
CA GLU A 203 43.21 -8.27 -13.52
C GLU A 203 41.74 -7.80 -13.52
N GLN A 204 40.78 -8.71 -13.41
CA GLN A 204 39.34 -8.38 -13.29
C GLN A 204 39.09 -7.55 -12.02
N GLN A 205 39.69 -7.94 -10.90
CA GLN A 205 39.57 -7.22 -9.63
C GLN A 205 40.15 -5.80 -9.72
N GLN A 206 41.35 -5.65 -10.27
CA GLN A 206 42.02 -4.35 -10.48
C GLN A 206 41.19 -3.47 -11.42
N ALA A 207 40.69 -4.01 -12.51
CA ALA A 207 39.82 -3.27 -13.43
C ALA A 207 38.51 -2.81 -12.78
N ALA A 208 37.91 -3.62 -11.91
CA ALA A 208 36.71 -3.25 -11.17
C ALA A 208 37.02 -2.12 -10.16
N TRP A 209 38.11 -2.23 -9.41
CA TRP A 209 38.55 -1.19 -8.50
C TRP A 209 38.88 0.13 -9.21
N ARG A 210 39.50 0.06 -10.40
CA ARG A 210 39.83 1.25 -11.21
C ARG A 210 38.56 2.00 -11.62
N ARG A 211 37.57 1.29 -12.17
CA ARG A 211 36.28 1.90 -12.53
C ARG A 211 35.58 2.54 -11.31
N GLN A 212 35.62 1.87 -10.15
CA GLN A 212 35.06 2.42 -8.91
C GLN A 212 35.83 3.66 -8.46
N ALA A 213 37.17 3.64 -8.47
CA ALA A 213 38.03 4.77 -8.08
C ALA A 213 37.81 5.99 -8.98
N GLU A 214 37.74 5.79 -10.29
CA GLU A 214 37.42 6.84 -11.26
C GLU A 214 36.05 7.47 -10.98
N TYR A 215 35.04 6.65 -10.73
CA TYR A 215 33.72 7.16 -10.36
C TYR A 215 33.74 7.94 -9.05
N LEU A 216 34.37 7.43 -7.99
CA LEU A 216 34.51 8.12 -6.71
C LEU A 216 35.18 9.50 -6.85
N ALA A 217 36.16 9.63 -7.77
CA ALA A 217 36.82 10.90 -8.03
C ALA A 217 35.92 11.92 -8.79
N THR A 218 34.83 11.48 -9.37
CA THR A 218 33.85 12.41 -10.00
C THR A 218 32.80 12.96 -9.04
N ILE A 219 32.58 12.28 -7.90
CA ILE A 219 31.52 12.64 -6.94
C ILE A 219 32.03 13.31 -5.66
N ASN A 220 33.35 13.37 -5.49
CA ASN A 220 34.00 13.98 -4.31
C ASN A 220 34.47 15.45 -4.60
N LEU A 221 35.27 16.02 -3.71
CA LEU A 221 35.81 17.39 -3.79
C LEU A 221 37.24 17.45 -4.35
N SER A 222 37.65 16.45 -5.19
CA SER A 222 38.99 16.42 -5.76
C SER A 222 39.17 17.42 -6.91
N THR A 223 38.10 17.71 -7.67
CA THR A 223 38.15 18.57 -8.85
C THR A 223 37.64 19.98 -8.63
N ALA A 224 36.88 20.21 -7.53
CA ALA A 224 36.29 21.51 -7.22
C ALA A 224 36.10 21.68 -5.70
N PRO A 225 36.09 22.91 -5.18
CA PRO A 225 35.91 23.18 -3.74
C PRO A 225 34.48 22.92 -3.27
N GLN A 226 33.53 22.78 -4.19
CA GLN A 226 32.10 22.52 -3.94
C GLN A 226 31.59 21.46 -4.90
N TRP A 227 30.56 20.75 -4.50
CA TRP A 227 29.89 19.77 -5.39
C TRP A 227 29.21 20.47 -6.56
N SER A 228 29.39 19.94 -7.75
CA SER A 228 28.82 20.47 -9.00
C SER A 228 27.37 20.00 -9.28
N TYR A 229 26.85 19.09 -8.47
CA TYR A 229 25.51 18.51 -8.62
C TYR A 229 24.57 18.96 -7.49
N PRO A 230 23.26 19.14 -7.78
CA PRO A 230 22.29 19.52 -6.78
C PRO A 230 22.00 18.35 -5.82
N PHE A 231 21.77 18.68 -4.55
CA PHE A 231 21.32 17.68 -3.58
C PHE A 231 19.84 17.38 -3.76
N LYS A 232 19.50 16.08 -3.79
CA LYS A 232 18.13 15.57 -3.80
C LYS A 232 17.75 15.17 -2.39
N ILE A 233 16.83 15.92 -1.80
CA ILE A 233 16.36 15.75 -0.44
C ILE A 233 15.05 14.96 -0.46
N LEU A 234 14.93 13.95 0.41
CA LEU A 234 13.69 13.20 0.61
C LEU A 234 12.64 14.08 1.34
N PRO A 235 11.35 13.93 1.02
CA PRO A 235 10.30 14.71 1.66
C PRO A 235 10.23 14.41 3.17
N ARG A 236 9.87 15.43 3.97
CA ARG A 236 9.59 15.25 5.39
C ARG A 236 8.37 14.31 5.57
N PRO A 237 8.28 13.57 6.70
CA PRO A 237 7.09 12.78 7.02
C PRO A 237 5.86 13.69 7.17
N THR A 238 4.70 13.19 6.74
CA THR A 238 3.41 13.92 6.83
C THR A 238 2.30 13.00 7.31
N GLY A 239 1.22 13.58 7.83
CA GLY A 239 0.03 12.85 8.24
C GLY A 239 0.33 11.74 9.26
N GLN A 240 -0.05 10.50 8.98
CA GLN A 240 0.14 9.36 9.89
C GLN A 240 1.62 9.11 10.26
N ALA A 241 2.56 9.42 9.38
CA ALA A 241 3.98 9.27 9.65
C ALA A 241 4.54 10.26 10.69
N THR A 242 3.76 11.28 11.08
CA THR A 242 4.10 12.20 12.18
C THR A 242 3.59 11.70 13.54
N GLN A 243 2.70 10.71 13.55
CA GLN A 243 2.08 10.15 14.75
C GLN A 243 2.96 9.05 15.36
N VAL A 244 4.07 9.46 15.96
CA VAL A 244 5.09 8.51 16.49
C VAL A 244 5.93 9.15 17.58
N ILE A 245 6.34 8.33 18.55
CA ILE A 245 7.36 8.68 19.56
C ILE A 245 8.54 7.73 19.40
N TYR A 246 9.74 8.28 19.43
CA TYR A 246 10.98 7.50 19.49
C TYR A 246 11.61 7.64 20.86
N THR A 247 12.15 6.53 21.35
CA THR A 247 13.07 6.51 22.50
C THR A 247 14.38 5.92 22.03
N GLU A 248 15.46 6.69 22.12
CA GLU A 248 16.80 6.22 21.79
C GLU A 248 17.62 6.03 23.04
N TYR A 249 18.37 4.92 23.07
CA TYR A 249 19.26 4.54 24.16
C TYR A 249 20.68 4.53 23.64
N ASP A 250 21.55 5.46 24.10
CA ASP A 250 22.94 5.47 23.72
C ASP A 250 23.68 4.29 24.37
N LEU A 251 24.47 3.54 23.59
CA LEU A 251 25.26 2.41 24.07
C LEU A 251 26.53 2.88 24.80
N PRO A 252 27.10 2.05 25.70
CA PRO A 252 28.22 2.43 26.55
C PRO A 252 29.48 2.87 25.81
N GLN A 253 29.70 2.33 24.62
CA GLN A 253 30.87 2.65 23.79
C GLN A 253 30.45 3.01 22.35
N ARG A 254 31.09 4.01 21.78
CA ARG A 254 30.85 4.47 20.41
C ARG A 254 31.25 3.47 19.31
N THR A 255 32.04 2.44 19.69
CA THR A 255 32.44 1.36 18.78
C THR A 255 31.38 0.28 18.66
N ARG A 256 30.35 0.29 19.50
CA ARG A 256 29.24 -0.66 19.44
C ARG A 256 28.43 -0.45 18.16
N GLN A 257 28.19 -1.55 17.47
CA GLN A 257 27.41 -1.60 16.23
C GLN A 257 26.21 -2.55 16.46
N PRO A 258 25.09 -2.06 17.05
CA PRO A 258 23.94 -2.92 17.32
C PRO A 258 23.29 -3.34 16.01
N HIS A 259 23.67 -4.53 15.50
CA HIS A 259 23.18 -5.06 14.23
C HIS A 259 21.78 -5.66 14.38
N ASP A 260 21.61 -6.58 15.32
CA ASP A 260 20.34 -7.19 15.67
C ASP A 260 19.90 -6.70 17.05
N VAL A 261 18.64 -6.27 17.15
CA VAL A 261 17.97 -5.94 18.43
C VAL A 261 16.68 -6.74 18.49
N ILE A 262 16.46 -7.48 19.58
CA ILE A 262 15.25 -8.26 19.83
C ILE A 262 14.78 -8.04 21.27
N VAL A 263 13.46 -8.23 21.54
CA VAL A 263 12.88 -8.00 22.87
C VAL A 263 12.25 -9.29 23.37
N ASP A 264 12.52 -9.65 24.60
CA ASP A 264 11.97 -10.84 25.24
C ASP A 264 10.58 -10.59 25.87
N SER A 265 9.95 -11.65 26.34
CA SER A 265 8.61 -11.60 26.95
C SER A 265 8.52 -10.72 28.22
N THR A 266 9.64 -10.38 28.84
CA THR A 266 9.71 -9.47 29.99
C THR A 266 9.84 -8.00 29.59
N GLY A 267 10.01 -7.72 28.29
CA GLY A 267 10.25 -6.39 27.75
C GLY A 267 11.72 -5.95 27.79
N THR A 268 12.64 -6.84 28.12
CA THR A 268 14.09 -6.57 28.06
C THR A 268 14.56 -6.61 26.59
N ALA A 269 15.31 -5.59 26.17
CA ALA A 269 15.89 -5.57 24.83
C ALA A 269 17.30 -6.16 24.83
N TRP A 270 17.57 -7.03 23.88
CA TRP A 270 18.86 -7.69 23.68
C TRP A 270 19.46 -7.25 22.34
N TYR A 271 20.76 -7.02 22.30
CA TYR A 271 21.45 -6.64 21.07
C TYR A 271 22.78 -7.38 20.89
N ALA A 272 23.11 -7.62 19.64
CA ALA A 272 24.41 -8.18 19.27
C ALA A 272 25.25 -7.11 18.58
N SER A 273 26.56 -7.02 18.96
CA SER A 273 27.45 -6.07 18.32
C SER A 273 28.08 -6.66 17.07
N PHE A 274 27.92 -5.97 15.93
CA PHE A 274 28.40 -6.44 14.63
C PHE A 274 29.91 -6.54 14.53
N GLY A 275 30.65 -5.63 15.19
CA GLY A 275 32.11 -5.58 15.15
C GLY A 275 32.81 -6.12 16.43
N GLU A 276 32.04 -6.71 17.35
CA GLU A 276 32.57 -7.16 18.63
C GLU A 276 31.86 -8.42 19.13
N GLN A 277 32.56 -9.23 19.91
CA GLN A 277 32.05 -10.48 20.47
C GLN A 277 31.23 -10.21 21.75
N ILE A 278 30.18 -9.37 21.62
CA ILE A 278 29.39 -8.85 22.75
C ILE A 278 27.91 -9.14 22.53
N LEU A 279 27.23 -9.65 23.57
CA LEU A 279 25.78 -9.67 23.72
C LEU A 279 25.41 -8.64 24.79
N GLY A 280 24.56 -7.68 24.46
CA GLY A 280 24.09 -6.65 25.39
C GLY A 280 22.64 -6.84 25.81
N LYS A 281 22.33 -6.47 27.06
CA LYS A 281 21.03 -6.50 27.71
C LYS A 281 20.66 -5.08 28.13
N LEU A 282 19.59 -4.54 27.60
CA LEU A 282 19.06 -3.20 27.92
C LEU A 282 17.73 -3.33 28.67
N ASP A 283 17.62 -2.71 29.84
CA ASP A 283 16.34 -2.45 30.46
C ASP A 283 15.76 -1.14 29.92
N PRO A 284 14.67 -1.17 29.13
CA PRO A 284 14.10 0.04 28.55
C PRO A 284 13.49 1.02 29.54
N LYS A 285 13.19 0.59 30.76
CA LYS A 285 12.59 1.45 31.79
C LYS A 285 13.65 2.33 32.45
N SER A 286 14.77 1.76 32.82
CA SER A 286 15.88 2.48 33.47
C SER A 286 16.92 3.02 32.49
N GLY A 287 17.00 2.46 31.27
CA GLY A 287 18.08 2.72 30.30
C GLY A 287 19.40 2.07 30.68
N GLN A 288 19.41 1.17 31.68
CA GLN A 288 20.63 0.45 32.10
C GLN A 288 21.01 -0.63 31.08
N ILE A 289 22.30 -0.77 30.83
CA ILE A 289 22.87 -1.75 29.90
C ILE A 289 23.88 -2.60 30.61
N ILE A 290 23.79 -3.93 30.43
CA ILE A 290 24.75 -4.94 30.84
C ILE A 290 25.28 -5.61 29.56
N GLU A 291 26.58 -5.84 29.48
CA GLU A 291 27.22 -6.50 28.35
C GLU A 291 27.89 -7.79 28.78
N TYR A 292 27.66 -8.87 28.03
CA TYR A 292 28.26 -10.19 28.25
C TYR A 292 29.27 -10.47 27.15
N GLN A 293 30.48 -10.92 27.56
CA GLN A 293 31.53 -11.35 26.63
C GLN A 293 31.20 -12.74 26.12
N ILE A 294 31.02 -12.92 24.81
CA ILE A 294 30.81 -14.22 24.18
C ILE A 294 32.16 -14.93 24.04
N PRO A 295 32.26 -16.23 24.37
CA PRO A 295 33.52 -17.00 24.24
C PRO A 295 34.06 -16.98 22.82
N LEU A 296 35.36 -16.93 22.67
CA LEU A 296 36.05 -17.05 21.38
C LEU A 296 36.23 -18.51 21.00
N LEU A 297 36.03 -18.83 19.72
CA LEU A 297 36.32 -20.15 19.12
C LEU A 297 37.64 -20.14 18.34
N LYS A 298 38.05 -18.98 17.84
CA LYS A 298 39.29 -18.74 17.10
C LYS A 298 39.95 -17.42 17.61
N GLU A 299 41.01 -17.49 18.31
CA GLU A 299 41.68 -16.31 18.90
C GLU A 299 42.15 -15.27 17.89
N THR A 300 42.60 -15.71 16.70
CA THR A 300 43.15 -14.85 15.65
C THR A 300 42.17 -14.37 14.61
N ALA A 301 40.92 -14.85 14.65
CA ALA A 301 39.89 -14.47 13.69
C ALA A 301 39.19 -13.17 14.10
N PRO A 302 38.66 -12.40 13.13
CA PRO A 302 37.81 -11.25 13.44
C PRO A 302 36.64 -11.64 14.36
N THR A 303 36.25 -10.69 15.23
CA THR A 303 35.15 -10.86 16.16
C THR A 303 33.91 -10.09 15.69
N GLY A 304 32.73 -10.60 15.97
CA GLY A 304 31.48 -9.97 15.66
C GLY A 304 30.33 -10.94 15.54
N ILE A 305 29.13 -10.45 15.84
CA ILE A 305 27.91 -11.20 15.78
C ILE A 305 26.96 -10.51 14.79
N LEU A 306 26.42 -11.27 13.82
CA LEU A 306 25.43 -10.70 12.91
C LEU A 306 24.02 -11.08 13.35
N GLY A 307 23.67 -12.36 13.41
CA GLY A 307 22.32 -12.82 13.73
C GLY A 307 22.14 -13.17 15.20
N VAL A 308 21.06 -12.69 15.81
CA VAL A 308 20.56 -13.16 17.10
C VAL A 308 19.07 -13.49 17.02
N ARG A 309 18.66 -14.69 17.50
CA ARG A 309 17.26 -15.12 17.52
C ARG A 309 16.94 -15.87 18.81
N PHE A 310 15.69 -15.86 19.22
CA PHE A 310 15.19 -16.68 20.32
C PHE A 310 14.86 -18.10 19.85
N ASP A 311 15.13 -19.09 20.72
CA ASP A 311 14.46 -20.38 20.65
C ASP A 311 13.07 -20.30 21.34
N ARG A 312 12.36 -21.43 21.39
CA ARG A 312 11.03 -21.49 22.03
C ARG A 312 11.06 -21.16 23.53
N ASP A 313 12.18 -21.42 24.20
CA ASP A 313 12.38 -21.19 25.64
C ASP A 313 12.99 -19.81 25.91
N GLU A 314 13.05 -18.97 24.87
CA GLU A 314 13.64 -17.64 24.82
C GLU A 314 15.13 -17.59 25.17
N ASN A 315 15.89 -18.66 24.98
CA ASN A 315 17.35 -18.57 24.97
C ASN A 315 17.82 -17.87 23.69
N LEU A 316 18.92 -17.14 23.76
CA LEU A 316 19.47 -16.40 22.63
C LEU A 316 20.48 -17.24 21.86
N TRP A 317 20.26 -17.38 20.56
CA TRP A 317 21.19 -18.05 19.66
C TRP A 317 21.89 -17.02 18.78
N LEU A 318 23.22 -17.14 18.64
CA LEU A 318 24.09 -16.16 18.01
C LEU A 318 24.97 -16.81 16.93
N GLY A 319 24.95 -16.24 15.74
CA GLY A 319 25.86 -16.61 14.65
C GLY A 319 27.21 -15.93 14.84
N MET A 320 28.26 -16.70 15.17
CA MET A 320 29.61 -16.23 15.50
C MET A 320 30.44 -16.08 14.22
N GLN A 321 30.13 -15.09 13.40
CA GLN A 321 30.65 -14.81 12.05
C GLN A 321 31.99 -15.55 11.73
N PHE A 322 33.12 -14.88 11.84
CA PHE A 322 34.45 -15.43 11.48
C PHE A 322 34.99 -16.45 12.48
N GLN A 323 34.32 -16.62 13.61
CA GLN A 323 34.67 -17.62 14.62
C GLN A 323 34.28 -19.05 14.19
N GLY A 324 33.46 -19.19 13.12
CA GLY A 324 33.09 -20.47 12.55
C GLY A 324 32.31 -21.37 13.50
N GLY A 325 31.32 -20.80 14.18
CA GLY A 325 30.46 -21.53 15.10
C GLY A 325 29.22 -20.77 15.54
N VAL A 326 28.56 -21.29 16.54
CA VAL A 326 27.31 -20.80 17.11
C VAL A 326 27.44 -20.73 18.62
N ALA A 327 26.85 -19.70 19.24
CA ALA A 327 26.68 -19.61 20.68
C ALA A 327 25.18 -19.61 21.03
N LYS A 328 24.84 -20.25 22.15
CA LYS A 328 23.55 -20.17 22.81
C LYS A 328 23.75 -19.54 24.18
N PHE A 329 22.98 -18.54 24.53
CA PHE A 329 22.97 -17.92 25.84
C PHE A 329 21.69 -18.29 26.58
N ASP A 330 21.84 -18.98 27.70
CA ASP A 330 20.73 -19.29 28.61
C ASP A 330 20.47 -18.06 29.49
N ARG A 331 19.28 -17.44 29.29
CA ARG A 331 18.91 -16.24 30.03
C ARG A 331 18.66 -16.43 31.51
N LYS A 332 18.44 -17.67 31.98
CA LYS A 332 18.19 -17.97 33.42
C LYS A 332 19.48 -18.12 34.20
N THR A 333 20.46 -18.78 33.60
CA THR A 333 21.76 -19.01 34.22
C THR A 333 22.81 -17.97 33.82
N GLU A 334 22.50 -17.16 32.78
CA GLU A 334 23.39 -16.16 32.17
C GLU A 334 24.71 -16.78 31.68
N THR A 335 24.66 -17.99 31.12
CA THR A 335 25.85 -18.75 30.65
C THR A 335 25.75 -19.04 29.15
N PHE A 336 26.94 -19.18 28.51
CA PHE A 336 27.08 -19.56 27.11
C PHE A 336 27.38 -21.04 26.95
N GLU A 337 26.72 -21.66 25.95
CA GLU A 337 27.10 -22.93 25.35
C GLU A 337 27.51 -22.67 23.89
N THR A 338 28.57 -23.31 23.37
CA THR A 338 29.07 -23.04 22.01
C THR A 338 29.29 -24.34 21.23
N TRP A 339 29.09 -24.27 19.90
CA TRP A 339 29.39 -25.33 18.94
C TRP A 339 30.27 -24.77 17.83
N SER A 340 31.49 -25.29 17.72
CA SER A 340 32.41 -25.02 16.61
C SER A 340 32.11 -25.94 15.43
N LEU A 341 32.20 -25.45 14.22
CA LEU A 341 32.24 -26.31 13.05
C LEU A 341 33.41 -27.30 13.15
N PRO A 342 33.27 -28.55 12.65
CA PRO A 342 34.36 -29.50 12.59
C PRO A 342 35.48 -28.98 11.69
N PRO A 343 36.76 -29.43 11.93
CA PRO A 343 37.94 -28.87 11.26
C PRO A 343 37.90 -28.85 9.74
N ASP A 344 37.28 -29.84 9.10
CA ASP A 344 37.09 -29.96 7.66
C ASP A 344 36.14 -28.93 7.08
N LEU A 345 35.20 -28.41 7.89
CA LEU A 345 34.26 -27.35 7.52
C LEU A 345 34.68 -25.96 8.01
N ASN A 346 35.64 -25.87 8.94
CA ASN A 346 36.01 -24.67 9.65
C ASN A 346 37.22 -23.94 9.07
N GLY A 347 37.26 -23.78 7.74
CA GLY A 347 38.31 -23.03 7.06
C GLY A 347 38.36 -21.53 7.40
N PRO A 348 39.43 -20.82 6.97
CA PRO A 348 39.63 -19.41 7.28
C PRO A 348 38.58 -18.45 6.62
N HIS A 349 37.86 -18.93 5.60
CA HIS A 349 36.84 -18.21 4.86
C HIS A 349 35.45 -18.32 5.48
N VAL A 350 35.23 -19.22 6.44
CA VAL A 350 33.91 -19.51 7.04
C VAL A 350 33.36 -18.27 7.78
N GLN A 351 32.08 -17.99 7.57
CA GLN A 351 31.36 -16.87 8.20
C GLN A 351 29.93 -17.28 8.56
N ILE A 352 29.69 -17.75 9.77
CA ILE A 352 28.36 -18.12 10.27
C ILE A 352 27.58 -16.83 10.61
N ASN A 353 26.80 -16.35 9.68
CA ASN A 353 26.07 -15.09 9.83
C ASN A 353 24.71 -15.26 10.49
N GLN A 354 23.92 -16.23 10.00
CA GLN A 354 22.54 -16.42 10.46
C GLN A 354 22.42 -17.72 11.24
N VAL A 355 21.54 -17.68 12.24
CA VAL A 355 21.12 -18.82 13.05
C VAL A 355 19.62 -18.76 13.24
N SER A 356 18.92 -19.87 13.05
CA SER A 356 17.46 -19.96 13.13
C SER A 356 17.00 -21.14 13.97
N PRO A 357 16.89 -20.94 15.30
CA PRO A 357 16.44 -21.95 16.25
C PRO A 357 14.91 -22.00 16.40
N ASP A 358 14.16 -21.14 15.72
CA ASP A 358 12.73 -20.87 15.97
C ASP A 358 11.86 -22.13 15.95
N ARG A 359 12.26 -23.13 15.17
CA ARG A 359 11.57 -24.43 15.04
C ARG A 359 12.39 -25.63 15.50
N ALA A 360 13.49 -25.41 16.21
CA ALA A 360 14.33 -26.49 16.73
C ALA A 360 13.57 -27.49 17.64
N HIS A 361 12.46 -27.06 18.24
CA HIS A 361 11.60 -27.93 19.04
C HIS A 361 10.87 -29.01 18.22
N VAL A 362 10.84 -28.94 16.89
CA VAL A 362 10.15 -29.88 15.99
C VAL A 362 10.97 -31.16 15.80
N ASP A 363 12.29 -31.02 15.54
CA ASP A 363 13.20 -32.14 15.24
C ASP A 363 14.55 -32.06 15.97
N GLY A 364 14.73 -31.08 16.84
CA GLY A 364 15.96 -30.87 17.60
C GLY A 364 17.06 -30.14 16.84
N LYS A 365 16.84 -29.68 15.60
CA LYS A 365 17.88 -29.15 14.73
C LYS A 365 17.74 -27.65 14.48
N VAL A 366 18.87 -26.97 14.33
CA VAL A 366 18.99 -25.52 14.15
C VAL A 366 19.57 -25.21 12.77
N TRP A 367 18.94 -24.32 12.01
CA TRP A 367 19.40 -23.89 10.71
C TRP A 367 20.42 -22.76 10.82
N LEU A 368 21.45 -22.79 9.96
CA LEU A 368 22.53 -21.81 9.91
C LEU A 368 22.83 -21.43 8.46
N GLN A 369 23.43 -20.25 8.26
CA GLN A 369 23.92 -19.82 6.96
C GLN A 369 25.41 -19.46 7.05
N ASP A 370 26.22 -20.04 6.17
CA ASP A 370 27.63 -19.68 6.00
C ASP A 370 27.81 -18.72 4.81
N ALA A 371 28.14 -17.48 5.14
CA ALA A 371 28.39 -16.43 4.15
C ALA A 371 29.78 -16.53 3.48
N GLY A 372 30.66 -17.36 3.97
CA GLY A 372 31.98 -17.58 3.37
C GLY A 372 31.91 -18.49 2.15
N THR A 373 31.08 -19.53 2.26
CA THR A 373 30.87 -20.56 1.22
C THR A 373 29.56 -20.40 0.46
N TYR A 374 28.65 -19.54 0.93
CA TYR A 374 27.26 -19.39 0.43
C TYR A 374 26.45 -20.69 0.52
N THR A 375 26.64 -21.45 1.60
CA THR A 375 25.93 -22.69 1.90
C THR A 375 24.95 -22.53 3.04
N VAL A 376 24.04 -23.50 3.17
CA VAL A 376 23.13 -23.64 4.30
C VAL A 376 23.61 -24.82 5.13
N LEU A 377 23.64 -24.65 6.46
CA LEU A 377 24.03 -25.67 7.40
C LEU A 377 22.87 -26.01 8.34
N ARG A 378 22.91 -27.21 8.94
CA ARG A 378 21.95 -27.60 9.97
C ARG A 378 22.67 -28.30 11.11
N LEU A 379 22.63 -27.68 12.31
CA LEU A 379 23.23 -28.21 13.53
C LEU A 379 22.25 -29.10 14.27
N ASP A 380 22.74 -30.30 14.68
CA ASP A 380 22.15 -31.10 15.74
C ASP A 380 22.90 -30.79 17.04
N PRO A 381 22.38 -29.94 17.96
CA PRO A 381 23.08 -29.51 19.15
C PRO A 381 23.41 -30.66 20.13
N LYS A 382 22.53 -31.71 20.15
CA LYS A 382 22.74 -32.89 21.04
C LYS A 382 23.89 -33.77 20.57
N ALA A 383 24.00 -33.93 19.24
CA ALA A 383 25.03 -34.74 18.64
C ALA A 383 26.31 -33.95 18.33
N GLY A 384 26.28 -32.60 18.37
CA GLY A 384 27.35 -31.75 17.90
C GLY A 384 27.66 -31.90 16.41
N LYS A 385 26.69 -32.35 15.59
CA LYS A 385 26.88 -32.64 14.16
C LYS A 385 26.28 -31.55 13.29
N PHE A 386 26.91 -31.32 12.13
CA PHE A 386 26.46 -30.40 11.11
C PHE A 386 26.16 -31.13 9.80
N ASP A 387 24.96 -30.93 9.26
CA ASP A 387 24.63 -31.27 7.88
C ASP A 387 24.95 -30.05 7.00
N VAL A 388 25.47 -30.29 5.77
CA VAL A 388 25.81 -29.24 4.80
C VAL A 388 24.93 -29.37 3.56
N PHE A 389 24.30 -28.24 3.15
CA PHE A 389 23.49 -28.18 1.95
C PHE A 389 24.10 -27.17 0.97
N GLU A 390 24.30 -27.59 -0.26
CA GLU A 390 24.86 -26.80 -1.35
C GLU A 390 23.79 -26.54 -2.43
N PRO A 391 22.96 -25.48 -2.29
CA PRO A 391 21.86 -25.21 -3.24
C PRO A 391 22.33 -24.95 -4.66
N TYR A 392 23.58 -24.53 -4.81
CA TYR A 392 24.17 -24.15 -6.11
C TYR A 392 25.59 -24.68 -6.25
N LYS A 393 26.04 -24.83 -7.52
CA LYS A 393 27.45 -25.08 -7.83
C LYS A 393 28.25 -23.78 -7.81
N ILE A 394 29.56 -23.85 -7.58
CA ILE A 394 30.45 -22.67 -7.61
C ILE A 394 30.64 -22.22 -9.07
N PRO A 395 30.52 -20.93 -9.42
CA PRO A 395 30.19 -19.80 -8.53
C PRO A 395 28.71 -19.81 -8.05
N ARG A 396 28.53 -19.63 -6.73
CA ARG A 396 27.22 -19.62 -6.09
C ARG A 396 26.69 -18.19 -5.96
N PRO A 397 25.39 -17.92 -6.14
CA PRO A 397 24.81 -16.67 -5.70
C PRO A 397 24.80 -16.60 -4.18
N ASN A 398 24.86 -15.38 -3.63
CA ASN A 398 24.93 -15.14 -2.20
C ASN A 398 23.63 -15.56 -1.49
N VAL A 399 23.61 -16.76 -0.92
CA VAL A 399 22.58 -17.18 0.05
C VAL A 399 22.80 -16.37 1.32
N TYR A 400 21.75 -15.69 1.81
CA TYR A 400 21.91 -14.69 2.87
C TYR A 400 21.23 -15.05 4.20
N ASP A 401 20.04 -15.62 4.19
CA ASP A 401 19.29 -16.03 5.38
C ASP A 401 18.68 -17.41 5.18
N VAL A 402 18.35 -18.09 6.28
CA VAL A 402 17.57 -19.34 6.29
C VAL A 402 16.53 -19.28 7.40
N ILE A 403 15.28 -19.58 7.08
CA ILE A 403 14.11 -19.38 7.93
C ILE A 403 13.27 -20.65 7.93
N PRO A 404 13.01 -21.29 9.08
CA PRO A 404 12.24 -22.54 9.13
C PRO A 404 10.73 -22.29 9.06
N ASP A 405 10.01 -23.21 8.37
CA ASP A 405 8.54 -23.31 8.44
C ASP A 405 8.07 -24.11 9.67
N SER A 406 6.75 -24.32 9.79
CA SER A 406 6.14 -25.06 10.91
C SER A 406 6.60 -26.52 11.02
N LYS A 407 7.21 -27.09 9.97
CA LYS A 407 7.75 -28.47 9.91
C LYS A 407 9.28 -28.52 10.03
N ASN A 408 9.91 -27.39 10.30
CA ASN A 408 11.35 -27.16 10.29
C ASN A 408 12.02 -27.38 8.93
N ASN A 409 11.28 -27.23 7.78
CA ASN A 409 11.93 -27.12 6.49
C ASN A 409 12.64 -25.75 6.41
N GLY A 410 13.88 -25.72 5.90
CA GLY A 410 14.68 -24.50 5.82
C GLY A 410 14.39 -23.74 4.52
N TYR A 411 13.80 -22.55 4.61
CA TYR A 411 13.66 -21.64 3.46
C TYR A 411 14.81 -20.66 3.44
N PHE A 412 15.58 -20.63 2.35
CA PHE A 412 16.73 -19.74 2.22
C PHE A 412 16.47 -18.63 1.18
N LEU A 413 17.04 -17.46 1.47
CA LEU A 413 16.90 -16.23 0.67
C LEU A 413 18.22 -15.90 -0.02
N VAL A 414 18.16 -15.51 -1.31
CA VAL A 414 19.36 -15.37 -2.15
C VAL A 414 19.53 -13.91 -2.60
N LEU A 415 20.37 -13.17 -1.87
CA LEU A 415 20.66 -11.76 -2.16
C LEU A 415 21.33 -11.54 -3.53
N GLY A 416 22.11 -12.52 -4.02
CA GLY A 416 22.79 -12.45 -5.31
C GLY A 416 21.91 -12.79 -6.52
N ALA A 417 20.63 -13.10 -6.31
CA ALA A 417 19.71 -13.55 -7.36
C ALA A 417 18.27 -13.04 -7.09
N ASN A 418 17.28 -13.67 -7.70
CA ASN A 418 15.86 -13.51 -7.38
C ASN A 418 15.26 -14.85 -6.92
N ASP A 419 15.97 -15.54 -6.02
CA ASP A 419 15.63 -16.90 -5.61
C ASP A 419 15.18 -16.94 -4.15
N VAL A 420 14.12 -17.73 -3.91
CA VAL A 420 13.73 -18.29 -2.62
C VAL A 420 13.86 -19.79 -2.73
N GLY A 421 14.63 -20.43 -1.87
CA GLY A 421 14.77 -21.87 -1.90
C GLY A 421 14.17 -22.54 -0.68
N ARG A 422 13.83 -23.86 -0.79
CA ARG A 422 13.37 -24.71 0.30
C ARG A 422 14.26 -25.95 0.37
N ILE A 423 14.68 -26.30 1.58
CA ILE A 423 15.31 -27.58 1.91
C ILE A 423 14.31 -28.36 2.75
N ASP A 424 13.95 -29.55 2.31
CA ASP A 424 13.08 -30.45 3.07
C ASP A 424 13.83 -31.01 4.30
N ALA A 425 13.24 -30.87 5.48
CA ALA A 425 13.89 -31.25 6.74
C ALA A 425 14.19 -32.75 6.86
N LYS A 426 13.43 -33.61 6.16
CA LYS A 426 13.55 -35.05 6.24
C LYS A 426 14.41 -35.64 5.11
N SER A 427 14.13 -35.26 3.87
CA SER A 427 14.82 -35.80 2.70
C SER A 427 16.10 -35.03 2.34
N GLY A 428 16.19 -33.74 2.70
CA GLY A 428 17.27 -32.86 2.26
C GLY A 428 17.08 -32.32 0.84
N ASP A 429 15.96 -32.62 0.17
CA ASP A 429 15.68 -32.18 -1.19
C ASP A 429 15.58 -30.66 -1.27
N ILE A 430 16.17 -30.11 -2.31
CA ILE A 430 16.21 -28.64 -2.54
C ILE A 430 15.30 -28.26 -3.70
N THR A 431 14.43 -27.28 -3.45
CA THR A 431 13.54 -26.69 -4.47
C THR A 431 13.80 -25.19 -4.55
N ILE A 432 13.89 -24.62 -5.75
CA ILE A 432 14.13 -23.19 -5.99
C ILE A 432 12.88 -22.56 -6.61
N PHE A 433 12.46 -21.42 -6.09
CA PHE A 433 11.36 -20.58 -6.58
C PHE A 433 11.91 -19.22 -6.99
N LYS A 434 11.44 -18.67 -8.12
CA LYS A 434 11.85 -17.36 -8.61
C LYS A 434 10.87 -16.28 -8.19
N THR A 435 11.36 -15.19 -7.60
CA THR A 435 10.52 -14.00 -7.37
C THR A 435 10.13 -13.36 -8.72
N PRO A 436 8.96 -12.72 -8.81
CA PRO A 436 8.51 -12.05 -10.04
C PRO A 436 9.46 -10.96 -10.53
N THR A 437 10.02 -10.16 -9.61
CA THR A 437 10.98 -9.10 -9.97
C THR A 437 12.38 -9.68 -10.21
N PRO A 438 12.94 -9.55 -11.43
CA PRO A 438 14.28 -10.05 -11.74
C PRO A 438 15.36 -9.37 -10.88
N ARG A 439 16.32 -10.17 -10.38
CA ARG A 439 17.43 -9.70 -9.54
C ARG A 439 16.99 -8.90 -8.31
N SER A 440 15.81 -9.20 -7.78
CA SER A 440 15.21 -8.50 -6.63
C SER A 440 16.04 -8.61 -5.35
N GLY A 441 16.84 -9.66 -5.20
CA GLY A 441 17.76 -9.87 -4.07
C GLY A 441 17.04 -10.10 -2.75
N PRO A 442 16.27 -11.20 -2.58
CA PRO A 442 15.73 -11.59 -1.28
C PRO A 442 16.83 -11.68 -0.23
N ARG A 443 16.68 -10.96 0.90
CA ARG A 443 17.77 -10.80 1.86
C ARG A 443 17.50 -11.40 3.23
N ARG A 444 16.61 -10.80 4.03
CA ARG A 444 16.21 -11.32 5.36
C ARG A 444 14.71 -11.23 5.53
N GLY A 445 14.19 -12.03 6.45
CA GLY A 445 12.77 -12.03 6.72
C GLY A 445 12.34 -12.92 7.87
N MET A 446 11.05 -13.25 7.89
CA MET A 446 10.44 -14.11 8.89
C MET A 446 9.37 -15.03 8.31
N MET A 447 9.17 -16.15 8.95
CA MET A 447 8.01 -17.02 8.72
C MET A 447 6.87 -16.58 9.65
N ALA A 448 5.83 -16.00 9.06
CA ALA A 448 4.64 -15.57 9.78
C ALA A 448 3.63 -16.73 9.93
N ALA A 449 2.46 -16.45 10.52
CA ALA A 449 1.38 -17.40 10.64
C ALA A 449 0.98 -18.02 9.28
N GLN A 450 0.52 -19.27 9.31
CA GLN A 450 0.13 -20.03 8.11
C GLN A 450 1.29 -20.30 7.14
N ASP A 451 2.53 -20.31 7.64
CA ASP A 451 3.76 -20.53 6.86
C ASP A 451 3.89 -19.57 5.67
N ARG A 452 3.58 -18.28 5.88
CA ARG A 452 3.86 -17.20 4.93
C ARG A 452 5.24 -16.62 5.21
N LEU A 453 6.13 -16.75 4.24
CA LEU A 453 7.48 -16.19 4.31
C LEU A 453 7.47 -14.74 3.82
N TRP A 454 7.75 -13.79 4.71
CA TRP A 454 7.94 -12.39 4.40
C TRP A 454 9.42 -12.06 4.32
N PHE A 455 9.83 -11.24 3.36
CA PHE A 455 11.25 -10.90 3.16
C PHE A 455 11.45 -9.55 2.47
N GLY A 456 12.62 -8.94 2.72
CA GLY A 456 13.06 -7.76 1.99
C GLY A 456 13.67 -8.13 0.65
N GLU A 457 13.20 -7.54 -0.43
CA GLU A 457 13.83 -7.59 -1.76
C GLU A 457 14.76 -6.41 -1.90
N ASN A 458 15.96 -6.56 -1.34
CA ASN A 458 16.89 -5.46 -1.13
C ASN A 458 17.28 -4.74 -2.43
N ASN A 459 17.62 -5.49 -3.49
CA ASN A 459 17.97 -4.89 -4.77
C ASN A 459 16.75 -4.44 -5.59
N GLY A 460 15.58 -5.02 -5.33
CA GLY A 460 14.32 -4.70 -6.00
C GLY A 460 13.57 -3.52 -5.38
N ASP A 461 14.03 -3.03 -4.22
CA ASP A 461 13.37 -1.96 -3.43
C ASP A 461 11.89 -2.29 -3.13
N ARG A 462 11.64 -3.56 -2.68
CA ARG A 462 10.30 -4.13 -2.44
C ARG A 462 10.23 -4.90 -1.13
N ILE A 463 9.02 -5.10 -0.65
CA ILE A 463 8.70 -6.13 0.35
C ILE A 463 8.05 -7.29 -0.38
N GLY A 464 8.59 -8.50 -0.22
CA GLY A 464 8.08 -9.74 -0.81
C GLY A 464 7.38 -10.63 0.21
N MET A 465 6.42 -11.41 -0.25
CA MET A 465 5.78 -12.49 0.49
C MET A 465 5.68 -13.72 -0.41
N PHE A 466 6.03 -14.88 0.14
CA PHE A 466 5.85 -16.20 -0.47
C PHE A 466 4.92 -17.04 0.39
N ASP A 467 3.75 -17.42 -0.14
CA ASP A 467 2.85 -18.38 0.52
C ASP A 467 3.35 -19.80 0.22
N THR A 468 3.88 -20.47 1.23
CA THR A 468 4.54 -21.78 1.05
C THR A 468 3.57 -22.89 0.67
N ARG A 469 2.27 -22.73 0.90
CA ARG A 469 1.23 -23.71 0.59
C ARG A 469 0.76 -23.63 -0.85
N THR A 470 0.61 -22.39 -1.37
CA THR A 470 0.18 -22.12 -2.75
C THR A 470 1.34 -21.93 -3.70
N GLN A 471 2.56 -21.72 -3.16
CA GLN A 471 3.79 -21.41 -3.87
C GLN A 471 3.67 -20.12 -4.71
N GLN A 472 2.84 -19.16 -4.26
CA GLN A 472 2.63 -17.89 -4.92
C GLN A 472 3.39 -16.76 -4.24
N PHE A 473 3.91 -15.85 -5.04
CA PHE A 473 4.55 -14.61 -4.58
C PHE A 473 3.58 -13.43 -4.64
N LYS A 474 3.78 -12.49 -3.72
CA LYS A 474 3.23 -11.15 -3.79
C LYS A 474 4.32 -10.15 -3.41
N GLU A 475 4.41 -9.04 -4.15
CA GLU A 475 5.43 -8.01 -3.97
C GLU A 475 4.79 -6.63 -3.84
N TRP A 476 5.36 -5.78 -2.97
CA TRP A 476 4.95 -4.39 -2.77
C TRP A 476 6.15 -3.46 -2.96
N PRO A 477 6.15 -2.58 -3.98
CA PRO A 477 7.21 -1.60 -4.16
C PRO A 477 7.18 -0.58 -3.02
N VAL A 478 8.37 -0.24 -2.50
CA VAL A 478 8.49 0.82 -1.49
C VAL A 478 8.26 2.18 -2.16
N PRO A 479 7.41 3.07 -1.59
CA PRO A 479 7.08 4.35 -2.22
C PRO A 479 8.27 5.31 -2.37
N THR A 480 9.12 5.40 -1.34
CA THR A 480 10.34 6.23 -1.40
C THR A 480 11.50 5.41 -1.99
N PRO A 481 12.00 5.77 -3.18
CA PRO A 481 13.10 5.05 -3.81
C PRO A 481 14.38 5.06 -2.97
N GLY A 482 15.17 4.00 -3.06
CA GLY A 482 16.44 3.88 -2.38
C GLY A 482 16.33 3.45 -0.92
N ALA A 483 15.21 2.86 -0.51
CA ALA A 483 15.03 2.29 0.81
C ALA A 483 15.90 1.05 1.01
N TYR A 484 15.98 0.18 0.01
CA TYR A 484 16.70 -1.11 0.07
C TYR A 484 16.33 -1.92 1.31
N PRO A 485 15.09 -2.44 1.42
CA PRO A 485 14.61 -3.18 2.59
C PRO A 485 15.56 -4.31 2.96
N TYR A 486 16.07 -4.30 4.21
CA TYR A 486 17.06 -5.28 4.66
C TYR A 486 16.41 -6.52 5.26
N ASP A 487 15.49 -6.33 6.19
CA ASP A 487 14.79 -7.35 6.97
C ASP A 487 13.30 -7.01 7.04
N VAL A 488 12.46 -8.02 7.25
CA VAL A 488 11.00 -7.85 7.32
C VAL A 488 10.43 -8.65 8.49
N THR A 489 9.52 -8.05 9.22
CA THR A 489 8.77 -8.67 10.30
C THR A 489 7.29 -8.29 10.25
N ALA A 490 6.40 -9.10 10.83
CA ALA A 490 4.96 -8.82 10.89
C ALA A 490 4.50 -8.59 12.32
N ASP A 491 3.56 -7.65 12.50
CA ASP A 491 2.92 -7.42 13.79
C ASP A 491 1.65 -8.26 13.97
N LYS A 492 1.14 -8.30 15.22
CA LYS A 492 -0.10 -9.02 15.58
C LYS A 492 -1.35 -8.50 14.88
N ASN A 493 -1.32 -7.29 14.33
CA ASN A 493 -2.42 -6.66 13.63
C ASN A 493 -2.38 -6.95 12.11
N GLY A 494 -1.37 -7.69 11.64
CA GLY A 494 -1.18 -8.04 10.24
C GLY A 494 -0.41 -7.01 9.41
N ASN A 495 0.09 -5.91 10.01
CA ASN A 495 0.99 -5.01 9.30
C ASN A 495 2.38 -5.64 9.19
N VAL A 496 3.09 -5.27 8.15
CA VAL A 496 4.44 -5.73 7.84
C VAL A 496 5.42 -4.58 7.97
N TRP A 497 6.49 -4.80 8.72
CA TRP A 497 7.45 -3.78 9.06
C TRP A 497 8.81 -4.10 8.46
N SER A 498 9.51 -3.06 7.99
CA SER A 498 10.85 -3.16 7.46
C SER A 498 11.66 -1.91 7.79
N GLY A 499 12.98 -2.00 7.68
CA GLY A 499 13.87 -0.85 7.76
C GLY A 499 14.47 -0.53 6.40
N GLY A 500 14.48 0.72 6.02
CA GLY A 500 15.22 1.19 4.87
C GLY A 500 16.72 1.31 5.20
N GLU A 501 17.55 0.48 4.56
CA GLU A 501 19.00 0.39 4.87
C GLU A 501 19.72 1.72 4.60
N TYR A 502 19.26 2.52 3.62
CA TYR A 502 19.96 3.73 3.18
C TYR A 502 19.21 5.04 3.39
N ASN A 503 17.88 5.01 3.62
CA ASN A 503 17.05 6.22 3.64
C ASN A 503 16.68 6.73 5.04
N ASP A 504 17.23 6.13 6.10
CA ASP A 504 16.93 6.47 7.49
C ASP A 504 15.42 6.43 7.81
N ARG A 505 14.68 5.43 7.27
CA ARG A 505 13.24 5.29 7.51
C ARG A 505 12.87 3.89 7.96
N ILE A 506 11.82 3.83 8.75
CA ILE A 506 11.10 2.60 9.07
C ILE A 506 9.84 2.56 8.22
N LEU A 507 9.60 1.42 7.58
CA LEU A 507 8.49 1.17 6.68
C LEU A 507 7.45 0.33 7.41
N ARG A 508 6.20 0.74 7.41
CA ARG A 508 5.06 -0.07 7.84
C ARG A 508 4.10 -0.21 6.67
N LEU A 509 3.95 -1.44 6.18
CA LEU A 509 3.03 -1.83 5.13
C LEU A 509 1.76 -2.44 5.74
N ASP A 510 0.60 -1.97 5.32
CA ASP A 510 -0.65 -2.71 5.43
C ASP A 510 -0.80 -3.59 4.18
N PRO A 511 -0.62 -4.92 4.26
CA PRO A 511 -0.65 -5.79 3.08
C PRO A 511 -2.05 -5.92 2.46
N ALA A 512 -3.11 -5.61 3.21
CA ALA A 512 -4.48 -5.66 2.72
C ALA A 512 -4.79 -4.49 1.78
N THR A 513 -4.26 -3.30 2.10
CA THR A 513 -4.46 -2.08 1.31
C THR A 513 -3.28 -1.72 0.40
N GLY A 514 -2.11 -2.32 0.63
CA GLY A 514 -0.85 -1.95 -0.03
C GLY A 514 -0.28 -0.60 0.41
N ARG A 515 -0.87 0.02 1.44
CA ARG A 515 -0.46 1.34 1.92
C ARG A 515 0.76 1.26 2.82
N PHE A 516 1.73 2.15 2.57
CA PHE A 516 2.90 2.35 3.43
C PHE A 516 2.75 3.59 4.32
N VAL A 517 3.31 3.49 5.53
CA VAL A 517 3.65 4.62 6.38
C VAL A 517 5.16 4.60 6.59
N GLU A 518 5.84 5.71 6.30
CA GLU A 518 7.30 5.82 6.36
C GLU A 518 7.72 6.77 7.49
N TYR A 519 8.22 6.21 8.58
CA TYR A 519 8.67 6.96 9.76
C TYR A 519 10.15 7.33 9.63
N ALA A 520 10.49 8.61 9.58
CA ALA A 520 11.87 9.06 9.54
C ALA A 520 12.57 8.85 10.89
N LEU A 521 13.81 8.36 10.89
CA LEU A 521 14.59 8.16 12.11
C LEU A 521 15.31 9.44 12.55
N PRO A 522 15.47 9.69 13.87
CA PRO A 522 16.05 10.93 14.39
C PRO A 522 17.51 11.14 14.02
N ARG A 523 18.29 10.08 13.85
CA ARG A 523 19.72 10.13 13.48
C ARG A 523 19.98 9.35 12.20
N ALA A 524 21.05 9.71 11.51
CA ALA A 524 21.58 8.90 10.41
C ALA A 524 21.93 7.51 10.92
N THR A 525 21.53 6.48 10.18
CA THR A 525 21.73 5.09 10.55
C THR A 525 21.93 4.23 9.30
N ASN A 526 22.30 2.97 9.52
CA ASN A 526 22.23 1.93 8.53
C ASN A 526 21.38 0.81 9.15
N VAL A 527 20.05 0.83 8.86
CA VAL A 527 19.08 -0.08 9.45
C VAL A 527 19.35 -1.50 8.97
N ARG A 528 19.52 -2.42 9.91
CA ARG A 528 19.77 -3.84 9.65
C ARG A 528 18.58 -4.70 10.07
N ARG A 529 18.71 -5.45 11.14
CA ARG A 529 17.59 -6.21 11.68
C ARG A 529 16.52 -5.31 12.23
N VAL A 530 15.29 -5.74 12.01
CA VAL A 530 14.09 -5.13 12.57
C VAL A 530 13.37 -6.11 13.48
N PHE A 531 12.76 -5.62 14.55
CA PHE A 531 11.99 -6.42 15.49
C PHE A 531 10.71 -5.72 15.90
N VAL A 532 9.61 -6.46 15.96
CA VAL A 532 8.34 -5.97 16.47
C VAL A 532 8.00 -6.66 17.78
N ASP A 533 7.87 -5.88 18.84
CA ASP A 533 7.34 -6.36 20.10
C ASP A 533 5.82 -6.37 20.07
N ASN A 534 5.26 -7.56 19.90
CA ASN A 534 3.83 -7.82 19.84
C ASN A 534 3.16 -7.91 21.24
N ALA A 535 3.93 -7.87 22.34
CA ALA A 535 3.39 -7.85 23.71
C ALA A 535 2.78 -6.49 24.03
N THR A 536 3.23 -5.42 23.39
CA THR A 536 2.71 -4.06 23.60
C THR A 536 1.45 -3.78 22.76
N THR A 537 0.65 -2.76 23.17
CA THR A 537 -0.50 -2.28 22.41
C THR A 537 -0.47 -0.74 22.41
N PRO A 538 -0.25 -0.11 21.23
CA PRO A 538 0.08 -0.73 19.93
C PRO A 538 1.40 -1.50 19.97
N PRO A 539 1.67 -2.38 18.98
CA PRO A 539 2.97 -3.02 18.83
C PRO A 539 4.08 -1.99 18.67
N THR A 540 5.22 -2.22 19.32
CA THR A 540 6.38 -1.33 19.22
C THR A 540 7.46 -1.92 18.33
N PHE A 541 8.17 -1.06 17.65
CA PHE A 541 9.22 -1.44 16.70
C PHE A 541 10.61 -1.13 17.29
N TRP A 542 11.55 -2.04 17.10
CA TRP A 542 12.90 -1.91 17.64
C TRP A 542 13.95 -2.09 16.56
N VAL A 543 14.98 -1.24 16.61
CA VAL A 543 16.09 -1.28 15.65
C VAL A 543 17.37 -0.77 16.26
N GLY A 544 18.50 -1.32 15.82
CA GLY A 544 19.83 -0.82 16.16
C GLY A 544 20.26 0.28 15.19
N ASN A 545 20.89 1.33 15.71
CA ASN A 545 21.60 2.31 14.90
C ASN A 545 23.04 1.86 14.74
N ASN A 546 23.33 1.17 13.64
CA ASN A 546 24.60 0.53 13.39
C ASN A 546 25.78 1.54 13.23
N HIS A 547 25.51 2.78 12.83
CA HIS A 547 26.52 3.84 12.72
C HIS A 547 26.57 4.78 13.91
N GLY A 548 25.55 4.81 14.75
CA GLY A 548 25.40 5.79 15.83
C GLY A 548 25.47 5.24 17.24
N ALA A 549 25.80 3.95 17.41
CA ALA A 549 25.89 3.26 18.71
C ALA A 549 24.68 3.54 19.63
N SER A 550 23.48 3.35 19.12
CA SER A 550 22.23 3.48 19.89
C SER A 550 21.21 2.42 19.49
N ILE A 551 20.26 2.17 20.38
CA ILE A 551 19.07 1.37 20.12
C ILE A 551 17.90 2.33 20.03
N VAL A 552 17.03 2.15 19.04
CA VAL A 552 15.83 2.96 18.82
C VAL A 552 14.60 2.10 19.04
N LYS A 553 13.72 2.55 19.94
CA LYS A 553 12.35 2.09 20.08
C LYS A 553 11.45 3.09 19.38
N LEU A 554 10.60 2.63 18.49
CA LEU A 554 9.58 3.40 17.79
C LEU A 554 8.19 2.95 18.28
N GLU A 555 7.40 3.90 18.73
CA GLU A 555 6.04 3.69 19.23
C GLU A 555 5.06 4.46 18.37
N PRO A 556 4.34 3.79 17.42
CA PRO A 556 3.27 4.44 16.70
C PRO A 556 2.18 4.92 17.66
N LEU A 557 1.69 6.13 17.43
CA LEU A 557 0.58 6.71 18.20
C LEU A 557 -0.77 6.44 17.54
N ASP A 558 -0.76 5.77 16.39
CA ASP A 558 -2.00 5.35 15.76
C ASP A 558 -2.69 4.36 16.70
N ALA A 559 -3.79 4.81 17.25
CA ALA A 559 -4.74 3.96 17.95
C ALA A 559 -5.11 2.77 17.04
N PRO A 560 -5.34 1.56 17.60
CA PRO A 560 -6.10 0.55 16.88
C PRO A 560 -7.39 1.23 16.41
N ALA A 561 -7.73 1.07 15.14
CA ALA A 561 -9.00 1.56 14.62
C ALA A 561 -10.15 0.90 15.39
N PRO A 562 -11.24 1.57 15.63
CA PRO A 562 -11.47 2.93 16.09
C PRO A 562 -11.93 2.98 17.54
N SER A 563 -11.17 3.46 18.43
CA SER A 563 -11.70 4.15 19.59
C SER A 563 -11.78 5.64 19.23
N THR A 564 -12.93 6.09 18.91
CA THR A 564 -13.48 7.44 19.03
C THR A 564 -12.51 8.56 19.51
N GLU A 565 -11.40 8.81 18.77
CA GLU A 565 -10.98 10.17 18.50
C GLU A 565 -11.60 10.51 17.15
N VAL A 566 -12.65 11.31 17.21
CA VAL A 566 -13.27 11.98 16.09
C VAL A 566 -12.13 12.66 15.33
N ALA A 567 -11.73 12.11 14.19
CA ALA A 567 -11.00 12.88 13.18
C ALA A 567 -11.74 14.20 13.13
N ALA A 568 -11.02 15.33 13.36
CA ALA A 568 -11.70 16.61 13.60
C ALA A 568 -12.78 16.74 12.56
N ALA A 569 -14.03 16.61 13.00
CA ALA A 569 -15.14 16.48 12.10
C ALA A 569 -15.12 17.69 11.18
N THR A 570 -15.37 17.51 9.90
CA THR A 570 -15.52 18.63 8.99
C THR A 570 -16.99 18.86 8.74
N ILE A 571 -17.48 20.04 9.09
CA ILE A 571 -18.81 20.47 8.72
C ILE A 571 -18.74 21.25 7.39
N TYR A 572 -19.50 20.80 6.43
CA TYR A 572 -19.72 21.48 5.14
C TYR A 572 -21.06 22.18 5.25
N GLU A 573 -21.12 23.48 4.99
CA GLU A 573 -22.34 24.25 5.24
C GLU A 573 -22.63 25.32 4.19
N GLY A 574 -23.92 25.66 4.02
CA GLY A 574 -24.41 26.74 3.14
C GLY A 574 -24.77 26.29 1.74
N ALA A 575 -24.53 25.01 1.38
CA ALA A 575 -24.85 24.48 0.04
C ALA A 575 -26.35 24.15 -0.12
N ARG A 576 -26.77 24.05 -1.37
CA ARG A 576 -27.92 23.22 -1.75
C ARG A 576 -27.47 21.75 -1.71
N LEU A 577 -28.16 20.88 -0.98
CA LEU A 577 -27.82 19.46 -0.87
C LEU A 577 -28.86 18.59 -1.58
N ILE A 578 -28.42 17.83 -2.58
CA ILE A 578 -29.19 16.78 -3.25
C ILE A 578 -28.79 15.46 -2.59
N ALA A 579 -29.68 14.85 -1.82
CA ALA A 579 -29.36 13.64 -1.05
C ALA A 579 -29.13 12.39 -1.91
N GLY A 580 -29.62 12.36 -3.16
CA GLY A 580 -29.51 11.19 -4.07
C GLY A 580 -30.59 10.13 -3.85
N ASP A 581 -31.66 10.44 -3.13
CA ASP A 581 -32.79 9.54 -2.82
C ASP A 581 -34.13 9.95 -3.46
N ASN A 582 -34.10 10.96 -4.33
CA ASN A 582 -35.25 11.60 -4.98
C ASN A 582 -36.09 12.49 -4.03
N SER A 583 -35.61 12.76 -2.80
CA SER A 583 -36.24 13.77 -1.94
C SER A 583 -35.97 15.19 -2.45
N PRO A 584 -36.79 16.19 -2.08
CA PRO A 584 -36.48 17.58 -2.37
C PRO A 584 -35.11 17.98 -1.81
N PRO A 585 -34.35 18.86 -2.50
CA PRO A 585 -33.06 19.31 -2.03
C PRO A 585 -33.17 20.08 -0.71
N ILE A 586 -32.18 19.98 0.14
CA ILE A 586 -32.08 20.76 1.37
C ILE A 586 -31.34 22.07 1.03
N GLU A 587 -32.07 23.19 1.09
CA GLU A 587 -31.46 24.49 0.88
C GLU A 587 -30.72 24.97 2.13
N ASN A 588 -29.59 25.68 1.94
CA ASN A 588 -28.72 26.10 3.04
C ASN A 588 -28.39 24.94 4.00
N ALA A 589 -28.01 23.83 3.40
CA ALA A 589 -27.73 22.58 4.11
C ALA A 589 -26.42 22.64 4.91
N ALA A 590 -26.32 21.75 5.87
CA ALA A 590 -25.06 21.38 6.49
C ALA A 590 -24.98 19.85 6.61
N PHE A 591 -23.77 19.31 6.52
CA PHE A 591 -23.52 17.90 6.86
C PHE A 591 -22.12 17.76 7.47
N VAL A 592 -22.00 16.77 8.35
CA VAL A 592 -20.75 16.50 9.08
C VAL A 592 -20.12 15.23 8.54
N VAL A 593 -18.85 15.34 8.19
CA VAL A 593 -17.99 14.21 7.81
C VAL A 593 -16.97 13.95 8.91
N SER A 594 -16.88 12.71 9.36
CA SER A 594 -15.87 12.25 10.30
C SER A 594 -15.18 11.01 9.70
N GLY A 595 -13.87 11.11 9.47
CA GLY A 595 -13.14 10.11 8.70
C GLY A 595 -13.68 9.94 7.28
N ASP A 596 -14.07 8.72 6.92
CA ASP A 596 -14.65 8.38 5.62
C ASP A 596 -16.18 8.40 5.59
N ARG A 597 -16.86 8.81 6.69
CA ARG A 597 -18.32 8.71 6.86
C ARG A 597 -19.01 10.05 7.06
N ILE A 598 -20.22 10.15 6.50
CA ILE A 598 -21.17 11.21 6.84
C ILE A 598 -21.83 10.82 8.16
N THR A 599 -21.78 11.69 9.16
CA THR A 599 -22.33 11.42 10.49
C THR A 599 -23.63 12.14 10.77
N GLN A 600 -23.82 13.34 10.21
CA GLN A 600 -25.01 14.15 10.38
C GLN A 600 -25.36 14.85 9.07
N VAL A 601 -26.65 15.08 8.82
CA VAL A 601 -27.17 15.88 7.69
C VAL A 601 -28.34 16.72 8.19
N GLY A 602 -28.37 18.00 7.84
CA GLY A 602 -29.41 18.91 8.26
C GLY A 602 -29.31 20.28 7.60
N ARG A 603 -29.88 21.32 8.22
CA ARG A 603 -29.73 22.72 7.80
C ARG A 603 -28.54 23.40 8.51
N LYS A 604 -27.97 24.42 7.91
CA LYS A 604 -26.94 25.28 8.53
C LYS A 604 -27.40 25.78 9.88
N GLY A 605 -26.57 25.60 10.91
CA GLY A 605 -26.87 26.01 12.29
C GLY A 605 -27.68 25.00 13.12
N ALA A 606 -28.17 23.89 12.51
CA ALA A 606 -28.95 22.87 13.22
C ALA A 606 -28.14 21.65 13.69
N LEU A 607 -26.86 21.54 13.28
CA LEU A 607 -26.02 20.39 13.60
C LEU A 607 -25.06 20.71 14.74
N ASP A 608 -24.89 19.74 15.67
CA ASP A 608 -23.87 19.82 16.70
C ASP A 608 -22.53 19.33 16.11
N ALA A 609 -21.63 20.27 15.92
CA ALA A 609 -20.31 20.03 15.39
C ALA A 609 -19.25 20.87 16.13
N ALA A 610 -19.34 20.90 17.46
CA ALA A 610 -18.38 21.62 18.30
C ALA A 610 -16.94 21.14 18.02
N GLY A 611 -16.04 22.07 17.70
CA GLY A 611 -14.65 21.77 17.35
C GLY A 611 -14.40 21.26 15.92
N ALA A 612 -15.45 21.11 15.08
CA ALA A 612 -15.30 20.71 13.68
C ALA A 612 -14.67 21.83 12.82
N ARG A 613 -13.82 21.45 11.87
CA ARG A 613 -13.37 22.33 10.79
C ARG A 613 -14.57 22.73 9.92
N ARG A 614 -14.74 24.02 9.67
CA ARG A 614 -15.84 24.52 8.84
C ARG A 614 -15.39 24.75 7.41
N VAL A 615 -16.20 24.27 6.45
CA VAL A 615 -16.03 24.51 5.01
C VAL A 615 -17.31 25.20 4.53
N ASP A 616 -17.18 26.46 4.11
CA ASP A 616 -18.29 27.22 3.56
C ASP A 616 -18.51 26.82 2.08
N LEU A 617 -19.70 26.35 1.79
CA LEU A 617 -20.17 25.98 0.44
C LEU A 617 -21.34 26.86 -0.03
N ALA A 618 -21.45 28.07 0.50
CA ALA A 618 -22.50 29.02 0.05
C ALA A 618 -22.46 29.20 -1.47
N GLY A 619 -23.62 29.13 -2.11
CA GLY A 619 -23.76 29.23 -3.56
C GLY A 619 -23.37 27.98 -4.35
N LYS A 620 -22.93 26.88 -3.69
CA LYS A 620 -22.62 25.60 -4.31
C LYS A 620 -23.80 24.64 -4.20
N THR A 621 -23.77 23.60 -5.06
CA THR A 621 -24.63 22.43 -4.92
C THR A 621 -23.79 21.20 -4.60
N VAL A 622 -24.27 20.37 -3.67
CA VAL A 622 -23.63 19.10 -3.31
C VAL A 622 -24.53 17.93 -3.72
N MET A 623 -23.95 16.91 -4.33
CA MET A 623 -24.64 15.65 -4.67
C MET A 623 -23.74 14.45 -4.41
N PRO A 624 -24.27 13.20 -4.28
CA PRO A 624 -23.45 12.01 -4.17
C PRO A 624 -22.54 11.83 -5.38
N ALA A 625 -21.38 11.20 -5.17
CA ALA A 625 -20.49 10.80 -6.25
C ALA A 625 -21.15 9.71 -7.12
N LEU A 626 -20.75 9.65 -8.39
CA LEU A 626 -21.35 8.78 -9.41
C LEU A 626 -20.87 7.33 -9.27
N VAL A 627 -21.68 6.39 -9.77
CA VAL A 627 -21.32 4.97 -9.91
C VAL A 627 -21.60 4.55 -11.35
N ASP A 628 -20.57 4.15 -12.08
CA ASP A 628 -20.66 3.65 -13.46
C ASP A 628 -20.56 2.11 -13.46
N ALA A 629 -21.72 1.47 -13.60
CA ALA A 629 -21.84 0.04 -13.42
C ALA A 629 -21.55 -0.78 -14.69
N HIS A 630 -21.05 -0.15 -15.78
CA HIS A 630 -20.67 -0.84 -17.00
C HIS A 630 -19.60 -0.08 -17.77
N VAL A 631 -18.33 -0.50 -17.61
CA VAL A 631 -17.19 0.03 -18.35
C VAL A 631 -16.27 -1.09 -18.85
N HIS A 632 -15.37 -0.79 -19.80
CA HIS A 632 -14.33 -1.69 -20.30
C HIS A 632 -12.96 -1.03 -20.15
N LEU A 633 -12.14 -1.50 -19.21
CA LEU A 633 -10.94 -0.82 -18.79
C LEU A 633 -9.67 -1.48 -19.37
N GLY A 634 -8.58 -0.71 -19.41
CA GLY A 634 -7.23 -1.20 -19.69
C GLY A 634 -6.79 -1.18 -21.16
N TYR A 635 -7.69 -1.17 -22.13
CA TYR A 635 -7.37 -1.26 -23.57
C TYR A 635 -7.08 0.09 -24.23
N ARG A 636 -7.45 1.20 -23.60
CA ARG A 636 -7.27 2.54 -24.14
C ARG A 636 -6.19 3.31 -23.39
N LYS A 637 -5.24 3.87 -24.15
CA LYS A 637 -4.20 4.76 -23.64
C LYS A 637 -4.04 5.95 -24.61
N GLY A 638 -4.54 7.12 -24.18
CA GLY A 638 -4.69 8.25 -25.09
C GLY A 638 -5.57 7.87 -26.29
N PRO A 639 -5.16 8.20 -27.52
CA PRO A 639 -5.95 7.86 -28.71
C PRO A 639 -5.85 6.38 -29.15
N THR A 640 -4.96 5.59 -28.55
CA THR A 640 -4.73 4.18 -28.96
C THR A 640 -5.71 3.22 -28.28
N PHE A 641 -6.11 2.17 -29.03
CA PHE A 641 -7.03 1.13 -28.55
C PHE A 641 -6.47 -0.24 -28.96
N THR A 642 -5.71 -0.87 -28.08
CA THR A 642 -5.01 -2.14 -28.34
C THR A 642 -4.97 -3.03 -27.11
N ALA A 643 -4.71 -4.32 -27.30
CA ALA A 643 -4.57 -5.31 -26.23
C ALA A 643 -3.29 -5.10 -25.39
N GLU A 644 -2.24 -4.55 -25.98
CA GLU A 644 -0.95 -4.26 -25.35
C GLU A 644 -1.08 -3.15 -24.29
N ASN A 645 -2.08 -2.30 -24.41
CA ASN A 645 -2.37 -1.27 -23.43
C ASN A 645 -2.90 -1.86 -22.10
N TYR A 646 -3.32 -3.14 -22.07
CA TYR A 646 -3.90 -3.75 -20.87
C TYR A 646 -2.83 -4.00 -19.81
N THR A 647 -2.51 -2.96 -19.08
CA THR A 647 -1.49 -2.95 -18.03
C THR A 647 -2.06 -2.35 -16.73
N ARG A 648 -1.41 -2.67 -15.61
CA ARG A 648 -1.75 -2.08 -14.31
C ARG A 648 -1.73 -0.55 -14.36
N ASP A 649 -0.69 0.04 -14.96
CA ASP A 649 -0.54 1.51 -15.04
C ASP A 649 -1.67 2.17 -15.83
N THR A 650 -2.13 1.53 -16.92
CA THR A 650 -3.27 2.02 -17.71
C THR A 650 -4.57 1.97 -16.90
N LEU A 651 -4.80 0.90 -16.12
CA LEU A 651 -5.95 0.80 -15.22
C LEU A 651 -5.91 1.91 -14.17
N LEU A 652 -4.75 2.12 -13.52
CA LEU A 652 -4.60 3.15 -12.50
C LEU A 652 -4.80 4.57 -13.03
N ALA A 653 -4.21 4.88 -14.19
CA ALA A 653 -4.41 6.18 -14.84
C ALA A 653 -5.89 6.43 -15.21
N THR A 654 -6.62 5.35 -15.54
CA THR A 654 -8.05 5.43 -15.80
C THR A 654 -8.85 5.71 -14.53
N PHE A 655 -8.48 5.10 -13.39
CA PHE A 655 -9.14 5.39 -12.11
C PHE A 655 -8.91 6.85 -11.67
N ASP A 656 -7.74 7.41 -11.89
CA ASP A 656 -7.46 8.82 -11.59
C ASP A 656 -8.34 9.74 -12.45
N ARG A 657 -8.57 9.40 -13.72
CA ARG A 657 -9.48 10.14 -14.60
C ARG A 657 -10.94 10.01 -14.15
N LEU A 658 -11.39 8.82 -13.76
CA LEU A 658 -12.72 8.58 -13.20
C LEU A 658 -12.93 9.37 -11.91
N ALA A 659 -11.96 9.33 -10.99
CA ALA A 659 -11.98 10.11 -9.76
C ALA A 659 -12.05 11.63 -10.01
N PHE A 660 -11.32 12.12 -11.01
CA PHE A 660 -11.36 13.53 -11.42
C PHE A 660 -12.78 14.00 -11.75
N TYR A 661 -13.58 13.15 -12.42
CA TYR A 661 -14.98 13.40 -12.75
C TYR A 661 -15.97 13.02 -11.63
N GLY A 662 -15.48 12.52 -10.49
CA GLY A 662 -16.34 12.18 -9.35
C GLY A 662 -17.04 10.84 -9.47
N VAL A 663 -16.48 9.89 -10.22
CA VAL A 663 -16.98 8.51 -10.28
C VAL A 663 -16.34 7.71 -9.17
N ALA A 664 -17.11 7.40 -8.11
CA ALA A 664 -16.64 6.75 -6.89
C ALA A 664 -16.54 5.22 -6.99
N ALA A 665 -17.22 4.61 -7.96
CA ALA A 665 -17.13 3.17 -8.21
C ALA A 665 -17.41 2.84 -9.68
N VAL A 666 -16.75 1.80 -10.19
CA VAL A 666 -16.96 1.26 -11.54
C VAL A 666 -17.01 -0.26 -11.51
N LEU A 667 -17.78 -0.87 -12.46
CA LEU A 667 -17.74 -2.29 -12.78
C LEU A 667 -17.14 -2.50 -14.17
N GLU A 668 -16.02 -3.19 -14.24
CA GLU A 668 -15.46 -3.69 -15.50
C GLU A 668 -16.28 -4.91 -15.96
N ALA A 669 -16.88 -4.82 -17.15
CA ALA A 669 -17.94 -5.69 -17.62
C ALA A 669 -17.42 -6.83 -18.51
N GLY A 670 -16.53 -7.70 -18.00
CA GLY A 670 -16.20 -8.99 -18.62
C GLY A 670 -15.09 -8.95 -19.68
N THR A 671 -14.28 -7.89 -19.74
CA THR A 671 -13.12 -7.78 -20.63
C THR A 671 -11.78 -7.84 -19.89
N GLY A 672 -11.78 -8.33 -18.65
CA GLY A 672 -10.59 -8.52 -17.86
C GLY A 672 -9.65 -9.59 -18.45
N ARG A 673 -8.33 -9.38 -18.35
CA ARG A 673 -7.31 -10.34 -18.85
C ARG A 673 -6.51 -10.92 -17.71
N GLY A 674 -6.48 -12.26 -17.62
CA GLY A 674 -5.74 -12.98 -16.59
C GLY A 674 -6.15 -12.58 -15.17
N ASP A 675 -5.19 -12.58 -14.26
CA ASP A 675 -5.42 -12.28 -12.83
C ASP A 675 -5.36 -10.78 -12.51
N LEU A 676 -4.86 -9.97 -13.43
CA LEU A 676 -4.61 -8.55 -13.20
C LEU A 676 -5.85 -7.77 -12.70
N PRO A 677 -7.07 -7.94 -13.27
CA PRO A 677 -8.24 -7.22 -12.79
C PRO A 677 -8.56 -7.56 -11.31
N PHE A 678 -8.44 -8.82 -10.92
CA PHE A 678 -8.70 -9.24 -9.54
C PHE A 678 -7.62 -8.73 -8.58
N GLN A 679 -6.35 -8.74 -8.98
CA GLN A 679 -5.24 -8.18 -8.22
C GLN A 679 -5.47 -6.68 -7.95
N VAL A 680 -5.82 -5.92 -8.99
CA VAL A 680 -6.06 -4.47 -8.88
C VAL A 680 -7.30 -4.16 -8.03
N ARG A 681 -8.38 -4.96 -8.14
CA ARG A 681 -9.56 -4.84 -7.29
C ARG A 681 -9.23 -5.06 -5.80
N ASP A 682 -8.47 -6.10 -5.52
CA ASP A 682 -8.18 -6.53 -4.15
C ASP A 682 -7.18 -5.59 -3.44
N GLU A 683 -6.50 -4.71 -4.16
CA GLU A 683 -5.66 -3.64 -3.60
C GLU A 683 -6.45 -2.58 -2.80
N ARG A 684 -7.77 -2.47 -3.00
CA ARG A 684 -8.68 -1.53 -2.30
C ARG A 684 -8.10 -0.12 -2.16
N ARG A 685 -7.72 0.49 -3.27
CA ARG A 685 -7.08 1.81 -3.31
C ARG A 685 -8.05 2.93 -2.92
N PRO A 686 -7.53 4.05 -2.34
CA PRO A 686 -8.31 5.29 -2.23
C PRO A 686 -8.75 5.81 -3.62
N GLY A 687 -9.89 6.48 -3.68
CA GLY A 687 -10.44 7.01 -4.92
C GLY A 687 -11.55 6.12 -5.50
N THR A 688 -11.56 5.94 -6.82
CA THR A 688 -12.57 5.12 -7.52
C THR A 688 -12.45 3.65 -7.13
N ARG A 689 -13.51 3.06 -6.58
CA ARG A 689 -13.60 1.62 -6.27
C ARG A 689 -13.77 0.83 -7.55
N TYR A 690 -12.98 -0.22 -7.69
CA TYR A 690 -12.97 -1.09 -8.86
C TYR A 690 -13.63 -2.43 -8.56
N LEU A 691 -14.64 -2.78 -9.35
CA LEU A 691 -15.28 -4.09 -9.37
C LEU A 691 -15.05 -4.69 -10.75
N THR A 692 -15.01 -6.04 -10.86
CA THR A 692 -14.74 -6.70 -12.13
C THR A 692 -15.50 -8.00 -12.30
N ALA A 693 -16.02 -8.22 -13.50
CA ALA A 693 -16.53 -9.51 -13.96
C ALA A 693 -15.38 -10.45 -14.42
N GLY A 694 -14.12 -9.98 -14.47
CA GLY A 694 -13.04 -10.74 -15.06
C GLY A 694 -13.29 -11.05 -16.54
N ARG A 695 -13.21 -12.32 -16.90
CA ARG A 695 -13.54 -12.80 -18.25
C ARG A 695 -15.05 -13.03 -18.40
N GLY A 696 -15.62 -12.56 -19.48
CA GLY A 696 -17.00 -12.88 -19.82
C GLY A 696 -17.13 -14.14 -20.69
N PHE A 697 -18.37 -14.45 -21.15
CA PHE A 697 -18.67 -15.66 -21.93
C PHE A 697 -19.36 -15.33 -23.24
N ALA A 698 -18.95 -16.02 -24.31
CA ALA A 698 -19.53 -15.89 -25.64
C ALA A 698 -19.34 -17.19 -26.44
N MET A 699 -19.87 -17.26 -27.66
CA MET A 699 -19.42 -18.27 -28.63
C MET A 699 -17.96 -17.98 -29.05
N PRO A 700 -17.22 -18.99 -29.51
CA PRO A 700 -15.87 -18.79 -30.04
C PRO A 700 -15.83 -17.69 -31.11
N ASN A 701 -14.88 -16.76 -31.02
CA ASN A 701 -14.73 -15.61 -31.92
C ASN A 701 -15.89 -14.60 -31.91
N ALA A 702 -16.81 -14.71 -30.95
CA ALA A 702 -17.89 -13.74 -30.70
C ALA A 702 -17.55 -12.92 -29.43
N GLY A 703 -18.55 -12.30 -28.78
CA GLY A 703 -18.38 -11.50 -27.55
C GLY A 703 -17.87 -10.09 -27.85
N PRO A 704 -16.92 -9.54 -27.07
CA PRO A 704 -16.47 -8.17 -27.26
C PRO A 704 -15.71 -8.01 -28.58
N GLY A 705 -15.72 -6.79 -29.14
CA GLY A 705 -15.00 -6.49 -30.39
C GLY A 705 -13.48 -6.50 -30.22
N VAL A 706 -12.75 -6.53 -31.36
CA VAL A 706 -11.29 -6.34 -31.37
C VAL A 706 -10.96 -4.95 -30.80
N PRO A 707 -9.95 -4.81 -29.92
CA PRO A 707 -8.93 -5.79 -29.50
C PRO A 707 -9.26 -6.59 -28.22
N MET A 708 -10.51 -6.54 -27.72
CA MET A 708 -10.93 -7.19 -26.48
C MET A 708 -11.41 -8.63 -26.65
N ARG A 709 -11.50 -9.13 -27.87
CA ARG A 709 -12.16 -10.40 -28.21
C ARG A 709 -11.62 -11.59 -27.41
N ASP A 710 -10.31 -11.66 -27.20
CA ASP A 710 -9.66 -12.76 -26.45
C ASP A 710 -9.92 -12.71 -24.93
N ALA A 711 -10.57 -11.66 -24.43
CA ALA A 711 -10.93 -11.58 -23.03
C ALA A 711 -12.10 -12.51 -22.66
N ALA A 712 -13.00 -12.85 -23.59
CA ALA A 712 -14.11 -13.75 -23.32
C ALA A 712 -13.70 -15.24 -23.41
N TYR A 713 -14.34 -16.09 -22.60
CA TYR A 713 -14.35 -17.53 -22.80
C TYR A 713 -15.25 -17.88 -23.99
N GLY A 714 -14.70 -18.58 -24.99
CA GLY A 714 -15.46 -19.13 -26.11
C GLY A 714 -15.96 -20.52 -25.75
N VAL A 715 -17.25 -20.67 -25.37
CA VAL A 715 -17.84 -21.93 -24.93
C VAL A 715 -18.70 -22.59 -25.98
N THR A 716 -18.67 -23.94 -26.08
CA THR A 716 -19.39 -24.70 -27.11
C THR A 716 -20.28 -25.83 -26.57
N THR A 717 -20.06 -26.25 -25.31
CA THR A 717 -20.86 -27.25 -24.65
C THR A 717 -21.27 -26.82 -23.24
N ASP A 718 -22.36 -27.39 -22.70
CA ASP A 718 -22.82 -27.11 -21.34
C ASP A 718 -21.76 -27.50 -20.29
N ALA A 719 -21.02 -28.56 -20.50
CA ALA A 719 -19.96 -29.01 -19.60
C ALA A 719 -18.79 -28.03 -19.56
N ASP A 720 -18.33 -27.55 -20.73
CA ASP A 720 -17.30 -26.52 -20.86
C ASP A 720 -17.75 -25.19 -20.23
N ALA A 721 -19.00 -24.76 -20.51
CA ALA A 721 -19.57 -23.56 -19.92
C ALA A 721 -19.54 -23.59 -18.38
N ARG A 722 -19.99 -24.71 -17.77
CA ARG A 722 -19.95 -24.89 -16.31
C ARG A 722 -18.54 -24.96 -15.77
N GLU A 723 -17.60 -25.63 -16.46
CA GLU A 723 -16.19 -25.68 -16.06
C GLU A 723 -15.58 -24.28 -16.01
N LYS A 724 -15.80 -23.46 -17.05
CA LYS A 724 -15.29 -22.08 -17.11
C LYS A 724 -15.94 -21.16 -16.09
N VAL A 725 -17.19 -21.39 -15.71
CA VAL A 725 -17.82 -20.67 -14.58
C VAL A 725 -17.12 -21.04 -13.26
N ARG A 726 -16.84 -22.32 -13.00
CA ARG A 726 -16.10 -22.74 -11.77
C ARG A 726 -14.68 -22.17 -11.72
N GLU A 727 -13.97 -22.14 -12.87
CA GLU A 727 -12.66 -21.52 -12.99
C GLU A 727 -12.73 -20.02 -12.59
N LEU A 728 -13.68 -19.29 -13.15
CA LEU A 728 -13.85 -17.86 -12.86
C LEU A 728 -14.34 -17.62 -11.42
N ALA A 729 -15.24 -18.46 -10.89
CA ALA A 729 -15.77 -18.36 -9.53
C ALA A 729 -14.67 -18.47 -8.46
N ALA A 730 -13.58 -19.20 -8.73
CA ALA A 730 -12.41 -19.25 -7.83
C ALA A 730 -11.76 -17.88 -7.59
N HIS A 731 -11.87 -16.95 -8.53
CA HIS A 731 -11.41 -15.57 -8.42
C HIS A 731 -12.45 -14.62 -7.77
N LYS A 732 -13.66 -15.15 -7.42
CA LYS A 732 -14.75 -14.38 -6.81
C LYS A 732 -15.07 -13.09 -7.60
N PRO A 733 -15.51 -13.21 -8.86
CA PRO A 733 -15.90 -12.04 -9.64
C PRO A 733 -17.11 -11.36 -8.99
N ASP A 734 -17.26 -10.04 -9.21
CA ASP A 734 -18.39 -9.27 -8.64
C ASP A 734 -19.71 -9.60 -9.34
N LEU A 735 -19.63 -10.03 -10.59
CA LEU A 735 -20.69 -10.70 -11.36
C LEU A 735 -20.08 -11.45 -12.56
N ILE A 736 -20.89 -12.19 -13.31
CA ILE A 736 -20.53 -12.81 -14.59
C ILE A 736 -21.18 -12.03 -15.75
N LYS A 737 -20.41 -11.76 -16.80
CA LYS A 737 -20.88 -11.14 -18.05
C LYS A 737 -21.00 -12.18 -19.15
N ILE A 738 -22.15 -12.16 -19.87
CA ILE A 738 -22.35 -12.98 -21.08
C ILE A 738 -22.73 -12.08 -22.26
N TRP A 739 -22.40 -12.50 -23.49
CA TRP A 739 -22.79 -11.81 -24.74
C TRP A 739 -23.79 -12.64 -25.52
N VAL A 740 -25.04 -12.15 -25.58
CA VAL A 740 -26.14 -12.77 -26.34
C VAL A 740 -26.56 -11.79 -27.44
N ASP A 741 -25.67 -11.66 -28.44
CA ASP A 741 -25.85 -10.76 -29.59
C ASP A 741 -25.09 -11.33 -30.81
N ASP A 742 -25.70 -11.38 -31.96
CA ASP A 742 -25.10 -11.83 -33.22
C ASP A 742 -24.52 -10.69 -34.05
N ARG A 743 -24.63 -9.46 -33.60
CA ARG A 743 -24.21 -8.25 -34.32
C ARG A 743 -24.74 -8.21 -35.75
N ASN A 744 -26.04 -8.35 -35.86
CA ASN A 744 -26.76 -8.42 -37.17
C ASN A 744 -26.25 -9.59 -38.04
N GLY A 745 -26.07 -10.76 -37.45
CA GLY A 745 -25.67 -11.99 -38.13
C GLY A 745 -24.19 -12.11 -38.51
N THR A 746 -23.32 -11.23 -37.95
CA THR A 746 -21.89 -11.26 -38.28
C THR A 746 -21.06 -12.23 -37.39
N VAL A 747 -21.63 -12.62 -36.25
CA VAL A 747 -21.05 -13.59 -35.33
C VAL A 747 -22.10 -14.56 -34.83
N GLU A 748 -21.66 -15.75 -34.34
CA GLU A 748 -22.60 -16.70 -33.76
C GLU A 748 -23.05 -16.23 -32.36
N LYS A 749 -24.38 -16.21 -32.14
CA LYS A 749 -24.98 -15.83 -30.86
C LYS A 749 -24.80 -16.95 -29.82
N LEU A 750 -24.52 -16.60 -28.55
CA LEU A 750 -24.47 -17.58 -27.45
C LEU A 750 -25.81 -18.33 -27.34
N LYS A 751 -25.77 -19.66 -27.41
CA LYS A 751 -26.93 -20.52 -27.50
C LYS A 751 -27.71 -20.64 -26.18
N PRO A 752 -29.03 -20.86 -26.21
CA PRO A 752 -29.87 -20.97 -25.02
C PRO A 752 -29.45 -22.02 -24.00
N ASN A 753 -28.99 -23.19 -24.44
CA ASN A 753 -28.47 -24.22 -23.54
C ASN A 753 -27.20 -23.77 -22.81
N LEU A 754 -26.30 -23.03 -23.51
CA LEU A 754 -25.03 -22.56 -22.94
C LEU A 754 -25.26 -21.45 -21.92
N TYR A 755 -26.09 -20.43 -22.23
CA TYR A 755 -26.33 -19.39 -21.24
C TYR A 755 -27.14 -19.88 -20.04
N ARG A 756 -28.03 -20.86 -20.18
CA ARG A 756 -28.69 -21.52 -19.05
C ARG A 756 -27.68 -22.26 -18.18
N ALA A 757 -26.75 -23.02 -18.79
CA ALA A 757 -25.68 -23.70 -18.04
C ALA A 757 -24.79 -22.72 -17.27
N ILE A 758 -24.47 -21.57 -17.88
CA ILE A 758 -23.71 -20.49 -17.24
C ILE A 758 -24.49 -19.91 -16.05
N ILE A 759 -25.74 -19.54 -16.24
CA ILE A 759 -26.59 -18.92 -15.21
C ILE A 759 -26.79 -19.88 -14.03
N ASP A 760 -27.15 -21.14 -14.29
CA ASP A 760 -27.34 -22.14 -13.24
C ASP A 760 -26.07 -22.34 -12.41
N GLU A 761 -24.92 -22.50 -13.07
CA GLU A 761 -23.64 -22.73 -12.39
C GLU A 761 -23.18 -21.48 -11.62
N ALA A 762 -23.36 -20.28 -12.19
CA ALA A 762 -23.06 -19.01 -11.51
C ALA A 762 -23.90 -18.86 -10.23
N HIS A 763 -25.20 -19.13 -10.32
CA HIS A 763 -26.13 -19.09 -9.17
C HIS A 763 -25.78 -20.12 -8.10
N ALA A 764 -25.32 -21.32 -8.50
CA ALA A 764 -24.82 -22.32 -7.56
C ALA A 764 -23.60 -21.84 -6.74
N HIS A 765 -22.83 -20.88 -7.30
CA HIS A 765 -21.75 -20.19 -6.63
C HIS A 765 -22.15 -18.85 -5.98
N GLY A 766 -23.44 -18.46 -6.01
CA GLY A 766 -23.93 -17.20 -5.48
C GLY A 766 -23.52 -15.96 -6.29
N ILE A 767 -23.18 -16.16 -7.58
CA ILE A 767 -22.71 -15.08 -8.47
C ILE A 767 -23.84 -14.73 -9.44
N ARG A 768 -24.13 -13.42 -9.55
CA ARG A 768 -25.13 -12.88 -10.47
C ARG A 768 -24.63 -12.85 -11.91
N VAL A 769 -25.53 -12.95 -12.88
CA VAL A 769 -25.21 -12.90 -14.32
C VAL A 769 -25.84 -11.68 -14.97
N MET A 770 -25.04 -10.93 -15.73
CA MET A 770 -25.48 -9.80 -16.58
C MET A 770 -25.26 -10.13 -18.04
N ALA A 771 -26.27 -9.91 -18.86
CA ALA A 771 -26.22 -10.20 -20.29
C ALA A 771 -26.08 -8.93 -21.13
N HIS A 772 -25.19 -8.95 -22.13
CA HIS A 772 -25.25 -8.06 -23.29
C HIS A 772 -26.37 -8.52 -24.21
N ILE A 773 -27.24 -7.62 -24.56
CA ILE A 773 -28.39 -7.87 -25.48
C ILE A 773 -28.57 -6.72 -26.50
N ALA A 774 -29.27 -7.00 -27.57
CA ALA A 774 -29.81 -6.03 -28.51
C ALA A 774 -31.31 -6.29 -28.77
N ALA A 775 -31.72 -7.55 -28.84
CA ALA A 775 -33.04 -7.98 -29.27
C ALA A 775 -34.02 -8.22 -28.11
N LEU A 776 -35.29 -7.92 -28.32
CA LEU A 776 -36.38 -8.10 -27.36
C LEU A 776 -36.58 -9.57 -27.00
N ASP A 777 -36.52 -10.47 -27.99
CA ASP A 777 -36.73 -11.91 -27.76
C ASP A 777 -35.62 -12.49 -26.90
N ASP A 778 -34.35 -12.05 -27.10
CA ASP A 778 -33.21 -12.47 -26.26
C ASP A 778 -33.41 -12.04 -24.80
N ALA A 779 -33.94 -10.81 -24.58
CA ALA A 779 -34.25 -10.33 -23.24
C ALA A 779 -35.28 -11.23 -22.53
N LYS A 780 -36.37 -11.61 -23.23
CA LYS A 780 -37.37 -12.51 -22.70
C LYS A 780 -36.84 -13.91 -22.41
N ASP A 781 -36.05 -14.48 -23.31
CA ASP A 781 -35.50 -15.82 -23.14
C ASP A 781 -34.48 -15.87 -22.00
N LEU A 782 -33.68 -14.83 -21.85
CA LEU A 782 -32.75 -14.70 -20.73
C LEU A 782 -33.45 -14.52 -19.38
N LEU A 783 -34.59 -13.78 -19.35
CA LEU A 783 -35.42 -13.72 -18.15
C LEU A 783 -35.97 -15.07 -17.77
N ARG A 784 -36.46 -15.87 -18.76
CA ARG A 784 -36.89 -17.27 -18.51
C ARG A 784 -35.76 -18.16 -18.03
N ALA A 785 -34.51 -17.88 -18.46
CA ALA A 785 -33.31 -18.59 -18.02
C ALA A 785 -32.79 -18.15 -16.64
N GLY A 786 -33.34 -17.07 -16.08
CA GLY A 786 -32.95 -16.64 -14.72
C GLY A 786 -31.94 -15.50 -14.65
N VAL A 787 -31.59 -14.78 -15.73
CA VAL A 787 -30.61 -13.67 -15.73
C VAL A 787 -30.94 -12.60 -14.67
N ASP A 788 -29.91 -11.98 -14.07
CA ASP A 788 -30.07 -10.99 -13.01
C ASP A 788 -30.08 -9.55 -13.52
N GLY A 789 -29.59 -9.29 -14.72
CA GLY A 789 -29.58 -7.96 -15.32
C GLY A 789 -29.08 -7.90 -16.75
N PHE A 790 -29.26 -6.74 -17.34
CA PHE A 790 -28.90 -6.45 -18.71
C PHE A 790 -27.88 -5.30 -18.78
N GLY A 791 -26.81 -5.51 -19.53
CA GLY A 791 -25.76 -4.52 -19.73
C GLY A 791 -26.08 -3.48 -20.83
N HIS A 792 -27.18 -3.67 -21.55
CA HIS A 792 -27.70 -2.75 -22.55
C HIS A 792 -29.24 -2.81 -22.58
N CYS A 793 -29.89 -1.82 -23.19
CA CYS A 793 -31.32 -1.83 -23.42
C CYS A 793 -31.66 -2.52 -24.75
N VAL A 794 -32.92 -3.00 -24.88
CA VAL A 794 -33.52 -3.48 -26.14
C VAL A 794 -33.51 -2.34 -27.15
N ARG A 795 -33.13 -2.62 -28.41
CA ARG A 795 -33.06 -1.60 -29.48
C ARG A 795 -33.49 -2.08 -30.87
N ASP A 796 -33.77 -3.37 -31.04
CA ASP A 796 -34.25 -3.91 -32.30
C ASP A 796 -35.74 -3.57 -32.57
N ARG A 797 -36.55 -3.51 -31.51
CA ARG A 797 -37.97 -3.14 -31.53
C ARG A 797 -38.40 -2.57 -30.17
N ASP A 798 -39.66 -2.08 -30.14
CA ASP A 798 -40.26 -1.50 -28.94
C ASP A 798 -40.44 -2.56 -27.84
N VAL A 799 -40.16 -2.16 -26.59
CA VAL A 799 -40.46 -2.97 -25.40
C VAL A 799 -41.94 -3.19 -25.29
N ASP A 800 -42.37 -4.44 -25.21
CA ASP A 800 -43.81 -4.83 -25.20
C ASP A 800 -44.33 -5.14 -23.78
N ALA A 801 -45.63 -5.34 -23.69
CA ALA A 801 -46.33 -5.61 -22.44
C ALA A 801 -45.90 -6.95 -21.79
N GLU A 802 -45.46 -7.93 -22.58
CA GLU A 802 -44.99 -9.22 -22.07
C GLU A 802 -43.65 -9.05 -21.32
N LEU A 803 -42.68 -8.36 -21.91
CA LEU A 803 -41.39 -8.08 -21.22
C LEU A 803 -41.64 -7.31 -19.92
N ILE A 804 -42.52 -6.31 -19.93
CA ILE A 804 -42.87 -5.53 -18.72
C ILE A 804 -43.52 -6.42 -17.66
N ALA A 805 -44.41 -7.34 -18.03
CA ALA A 805 -45.01 -8.28 -17.08
C ALA A 805 -43.93 -9.19 -16.44
N MET A 806 -43.05 -9.78 -17.25
CA MET A 806 -41.94 -10.62 -16.77
C MET A 806 -40.98 -9.87 -15.80
N LEU A 807 -40.67 -8.60 -16.09
CA LEU A 807 -39.85 -7.76 -15.25
C LEU A 807 -40.52 -7.41 -13.91
N LYS A 808 -41.86 -7.22 -13.90
CA LYS A 808 -42.63 -7.01 -12.67
C LYS A 808 -42.63 -8.23 -11.75
N GLU A 809 -42.61 -9.43 -12.31
CA GLU A 809 -42.45 -10.68 -11.53
C GLU A 809 -41.04 -10.83 -10.93
N ARG A 810 -40.04 -10.13 -11.50
CA ARG A 810 -38.63 -10.17 -11.07
C ARG A 810 -38.06 -8.76 -10.81
N PRO A 811 -38.53 -8.06 -9.75
CA PRO A 811 -38.25 -6.65 -9.51
C PRO A 811 -36.75 -6.33 -9.24
N ASN A 812 -35.93 -7.34 -8.97
CA ASN A 812 -34.50 -7.18 -8.76
C ASN A 812 -33.68 -7.16 -10.05
N VAL A 813 -34.29 -7.57 -11.19
CA VAL A 813 -33.62 -7.47 -12.49
C VAL A 813 -33.36 -6.00 -12.84
N PHE A 814 -32.16 -5.71 -13.31
CA PHE A 814 -31.74 -4.36 -13.61
C PHE A 814 -31.35 -4.18 -15.08
N PHE A 815 -31.37 -2.92 -15.52
CA PHE A 815 -30.83 -2.50 -16.82
C PHE A 815 -29.76 -1.42 -16.60
N LEU A 816 -28.60 -1.59 -17.28
CA LEU A 816 -27.60 -0.56 -17.45
C LEU A 816 -27.67 -0.07 -18.88
N VAL A 817 -28.25 1.11 -19.10
CA VAL A 817 -28.83 1.46 -20.41
C VAL A 817 -27.80 1.83 -21.47
N THR A 818 -26.58 2.29 -21.11
CA THR A 818 -25.41 2.48 -21.99
C THR A 818 -25.67 3.29 -23.28
N MET A 819 -26.50 4.33 -23.19
CA MET A 819 -26.84 5.19 -24.31
C MET A 819 -25.66 5.99 -24.87
N TRP A 820 -24.59 6.16 -24.06
CA TRP A 820 -23.34 6.77 -24.52
C TRP A 820 -22.78 6.07 -25.78
N GLY A 821 -22.97 4.77 -25.94
CA GLY A 821 -22.57 4.02 -27.13
C GLY A 821 -23.20 4.54 -28.41
N GLU A 822 -24.46 5.03 -28.33
CA GLU A 822 -25.28 5.53 -29.43
C GLU A 822 -25.30 7.07 -29.50
N ARG A 823 -24.47 7.76 -28.71
CA ARG A 823 -24.48 9.23 -28.62
C ARG A 823 -24.35 9.96 -29.95
N ASN A 824 -23.60 9.39 -30.91
CA ASN A 824 -23.40 10.03 -32.22
C ASN A 824 -24.71 10.18 -32.98
N ALA A 825 -25.58 9.15 -32.95
CA ALA A 825 -26.92 9.17 -33.55
C ALA A 825 -27.87 10.04 -32.72
N ILE A 826 -27.82 9.97 -31.40
CA ILE A 826 -28.71 10.74 -30.50
C ILE A 826 -28.45 12.26 -30.60
N TYR A 827 -27.22 12.71 -30.74
CA TYR A 827 -26.88 14.13 -30.88
C TYR A 827 -26.98 14.61 -32.34
N GLY A 828 -26.73 13.76 -33.31
CA GLY A 828 -26.76 14.11 -34.76
C GLY A 828 -25.61 14.99 -35.24
N GLY A 829 -24.71 15.40 -34.36
CA GLY A 829 -23.54 16.23 -34.63
C GLY A 829 -22.70 16.50 -33.37
N PRO A 830 -21.52 17.12 -33.53
CA PRO A 830 -20.64 17.40 -32.38
C PRO A 830 -21.30 18.31 -31.34
N PRO A 831 -21.52 17.85 -30.10
CA PRO A 831 -22.18 18.64 -29.06
C PRO A 831 -21.20 19.69 -28.45
N GLU A 832 -21.80 20.77 -27.92
CA GLU A 832 -21.06 21.91 -27.33
C GLU A 832 -20.16 21.52 -26.17
N TRP A 833 -20.50 20.46 -25.43
CA TRP A 833 -19.69 20.04 -24.28
C TRP A 833 -18.26 19.59 -24.66
N LEU A 834 -17.98 19.24 -25.92
CA LEU A 834 -16.63 18.95 -26.42
C LEU A 834 -15.66 20.13 -26.24
N ASP A 835 -16.19 21.34 -26.16
CA ASP A 835 -15.43 22.58 -26.02
C ASP A 835 -15.39 23.11 -24.57
N GLU A 836 -15.98 22.36 -23.61
CA GLU A 836 -15.91 22.72 -22.20
C GLU A 836 -14.48 22.62 -21.64
N ALA A 837 -14.14 23.50 -20.69
CA ALA A 837 -12.80 23.52 -20.06
C ALA A 837 -12.44 22.19 -19.40
N ILE A 838 -13.39 21.55 -18.71
CA ILE A 838 -13.20 20.29 -18.02
C ILE A 838 -12.79 19.15 -18.99
N VAL A 839 -13.24 19.19 -20.25
CA VAL A 839 -12.88 18.22 -21.28
C VAL A 839 -11.42 18.41 -21.69
N ARG A 840 -10.99 19.67 -21.90
CA ARG A 840 -9.60 20.00 -22.26
C ARG A 840 -8.60 19.76 -21.12
N GLU A 841 -9.06 19.74 -19.88
CA GLU A 841 -8.24 19.41 -18.72
C GLU A 841 -7.86 17.92 -18.66
N THR A 842 -8.66 17.03 -19.25
CA THR A 842 -8.52 15.58 -19.09
C THR A 842 -8.22 14.82 -20.36
N LEU A 843 -8.64 15.35 -21.51
CA LEU A 843 -8.40 14.75 -22.81
C LEU A 843 -7.37 15.56 -23.60
N SER A 844 -6.48 14.88 -24.27
CA SER A 844 -5.57 15.49 -25.24
C SER A 844 -6.33 16.01 -26.46
N ALA A 845 -5.74 16.95 -27.20
CA ALA A 845 -6.32 17.45 -28.43
C ALA A 845 -6.65 16.32 -29.42
N ALA A 846 -5.81 15.27 -29.49
CA ALA A 846 -6.02 14.09 -30.34
C ALA A 846 -7.26 13.28 -29.89
N GLU A 847 -7.46 13.09 -28.59
CA GLU A 847 -8.63 12.39 -28.06
C GLU A 847 -9.91 13.20 -28.29
N ILE A 848 -9.87 14.52 -28.11
CA ILE A 848 -11.02 15.41 -28.41
C ILE A 848 -11.35 15.37 -29.90
N GLN A 849 -10.35 15.42 -30.78
CA GLN A 849 -10.56 15.33 -32.23
C GLN A 849 -11.16 13.98 -32.59
N GLN A 850 -10.65 12.88 -32.06
CA GLN A 850 -11.21 11.55 -32.28
C GLN A 850 -12.68 11.43 -31.84
N LEU A 851 -13.04 12.05 -30.69
CA LEU A 851 -14.44 12.12 -30.27
C LEU A 851 -15.28 12.96 -31.25
N ARG A 852 -14.76 14.09 -31.69
CA ARG A 852 -15.45 15.01 -32.65
C ARG A 852 -15.67 14.31 -33.98
N ASP A 853 -14.68 13.62 -34.49
CA ASP A 853 -14.78 12.87 -35.77
C ASP A 853 -15.81 11.76 -35.70
N GLY A 854 -16.04 11.17 -34.50
CA GLY A 854 -17.10 10.18 -34.29
C GLY A 854 -18.53 10.74 -34.48
N PHE A 855 -18.72 12.06 -34.39
CA PHE A 855 -20.02 12.72 -34.61
C PHE A 855 -20.21 13.16 -36.08
N LEU A 856 -19.17 13.06 -36.91
CA LEU A 856 -19.29 13.40 -38.33
C LEU A 856 -19.93 12.23 -39.10
N PRO A 857 -20.84 12.51 -40.05
CA PRO A 857 -21.48 11.45 -40.82
C PRO A 857 -20.49 10.82 -41.81
N ALA A 858 -19.83 9.73 -41.39
CA ALA A 858 -18.99 8.90 -42.26
C ALA A 858 -19.77 7.84 -43.04
N ALA A 859 -21.12 7.77 -42.83
CA ALA A 859 -21.97 6.71 -43.39
C ALA A 859 -22.89 7.21 -44.52
N ALA A 860 -23.28 6.28 -45.37
CA ALA A 860 -24.31 6.55 -46.38
C ALA A 860 -25.64 7.02 -45.70
N PRO A 861 -26.46 7.88 -46.34
CA PRO A 861 -27.66 8.43 -45.76
C PRO A 861 -28.62 7.38 -45.14
N ALA A 862 -28.78 6.23 -45.80
CA ALA A 862 -29.66 5.14 -45.31
C ALA A 862 -29.12 4.50 -44.01
N THR A 863 -27.81 4.41 -43.84
CA THR A 863 -27.18 3.90 -42.61
C THR A 863 -27.35 4.90 -41.45
N LEU A 864 -27.24 6.20 -41.71
CA LEU A 864 -27.46 7.26 -40.75
C LEU A 864 -28.93 7.31 -40.31
N GLN A 865 -29.88 7.21 -41.26
CA GLN A 865 -31.32 7.17 -40.96
C GLN A 865 -31.64 5.99 -40.01
N ARG A 866 -31.14 4.77 -40.33
CA ARG A 866 -31.39 3.60 -39.51
C ARG A 866 -30.79 3.77 -38.10
N ALA A 867 -29.57 4.30 -38.01
CA ALA A 867 -28.94 4.57 -36.72
C ALA A 867 -29.74 5.57 -35.88
N THR A 868 -30.34 6.59 -36.50
CA THR A 868 -31.20 7.57 -35.83
C THR A 868 -32.48 6.91 -35.34
N GLU A 869 -33.16 6.08 -36.18
CA GLU A 869 -34.37 5.34 -35.78
C GLU A 869 -34.09 4.37 -34.61
N ASP A 870 -32.95 3.67 -34.62
CA ASP A 870 -32.55 2.78 -33.53
C ASP A 870 -32.25 3.56 -32.25
N ALA A 871 -31.66 4.75 -32.35
CA ALA A 871 -31.36 5.64 -31.21
C ALA A 871 -32.67 6.22 -30.61
N GLU A 872 -33.67 6.64 -31.43
CA GLU A 872 -34.97 7.12 -30.98
C GLU A 872 -35.74 6.00 -30.27
N ARG A 873 -35.68 4.78 -30.81
CA ARG A 873 -36.26 3.59 -30.19
C ARG A 873 -35.65 3.27 -28.86
N LEU A 874 -34.33 3.35 -28.77
CA LEU A 874 -33.59 3.17 -27.52
C LEU A 874 -34.06 4.14 -26.43
N LEU A 875 -34.15 5.44 -26.74
CA LEU A 875 -34.66 6.46 -25.82
C LEU A 875 -36.12 6.15 -25.39
N THR A 876 -36.96 5.74 -26.30
CA THR A 876 -38.36 5.37 -26.03
C THR A 876 -38.45 4.14 -25.12
N ASN A 877 -37.63 3.13 -25.37
CA ASN A 877 -37.57 1.90 -24.56
C ASN A 877 -37.09 2.18 -23.15
N VAL A 878 -36.06 3.03 -22.98
CA VAL A 878 -35.56 3.45 -21.64
C VAL A 878 -36.68 4.17 -20.88
N ALA A 879 -37.40 5.11 -21.53
CA ALA A 879 -38.55 5.78 -20.92
C ALA A 879 -39.65 4.79 -20.50
N THR A 880 -39.95 3.81 -21.34
CA THR A 880 -41.00 2.79 -21.10
C THR A 880 -40.65 1.91 -19.92
N LEU A 881 -39.42 1.40 -19.87
CA LEU A 881 -38.89 0.59 -18.75
C LEU A 881 -38.90 1.39 -17.45
N TYR A 882 -38.46 2.65 -17.49
CA TYR A 882 -38.42 3.51 -16.30
C TYR A 882 -39.84 3.77 -15.76
N LYS A 883 -40.79 4.13 -16.62
CA LYS A 883 -42.20 4.33 -16.24
C LYS A 883 -42.84 3.06 -15.68
N ALA A 884 -42.41 1.89 -16.13
CA ALA A 884 -42.87 0.60 -15.61
C ALA A 884 -42.29 0.25 -14.24
N GLY A 885 -41.36 1.05 -13.70
CA GLY A 885 -40.69 0.84 -12.40
C GLY A 885 -39.52 -0.13 -12.47
N VAL A 886 -39.01 -0.42 -13.65
CA VAL A 886 -37.83 -1.25 -13.82
C VAL A 886 -36.59 -0.56 -13.23
N ARG A 887 -35.73 -1.33 -12.60
CA ARG A 887 -34.50 -0.84 -11.94
C ARG A 887 -33.47 -0.44 -12.99
N ILE A 888 -33.36 0.86 -13.27
CA ILE A 888 -32.37 1.41 -14.23
C ILE A 888 -31.20 2.04 -13.50
N GLY A 889 -29.97 1.58 -13.83
CA GLY A 889 -28.70 2.14 -13.37
C GLY A 889 -27.92 2.80 -14.52
N LEU A 890 -26.92 3.60 -14.16
CA LEU A 890 -25.97 4.18 -15.08
C LEU A 890 -24.91 3.15 -15.47
N GLY A 891 -24.69 2.99 -16.75
CA GLY A 891 -23.55 2.32 -17.34
C GLY A 891 -23.21 3.00 -18.66
N THR A 892 -21.93 3.22 -18.95
CA THR A 892 -21.52 3.98 -20.13
C THR A 892 -20.99 3.12 -21.27
N ASP A 893 -20.60 1.88 -21.02
CA ASP A 893 -19.83 1.05 -21.97
C ASP A 893 -18.51 1.73 -22.44
N THR A 894 -18.02 2.73 -21.65
CA THR A 894 -16.78 3.45 -21.98
C THR A 894 -15.60 2.49 -21.98
N GLY A 895 -14.68 2.68 -22.92
CA GLY A 895 -13.56 1.77 -23.16
C GLY A 895 -13.86 0.68 -24.17
N GLY A 896 -15.14 0.39 -24.46
CA GLY A 896 -15.60 -0.48 -25.54
C GLY A 896 -15.31 0.10 -26.92
N VAL A 897 -15.68 -0.66 -27.98
CA VAL A 897 -15.44 -0.27 -29.37
C VAL A 897 -16.17 1.05 -29.69
N THR A 898 -17.46 1.13 -29.38
CA THR A 898 -18.30 2.33 -29.59
C THR A 898 -18.18 3.33 -28.44
N GLY A 899 -17.84 2.87 -27.23
CA GLY A 899 -17.77 3.66 -26.01
C GLY A 899 -16.64 4.71 -25.95
N GLY A 900 -15.58 4.56 -26.74
CA GLY A 900 -14.46 5.51 -26.76
C GLY A 900 -13.70 5.59 -25.44
N GLY A 901 -12.80 6.57 -25.29
CA GLY A 901 -11.88 6.74 -24.15
C GLY A 901 -12.27 7.85 -23.16
N ALA A 902 -13.49 8.38 -23.21
CA ALA A 902 -13.92 9.53 -22.39
C ALA A 902 -14.37 9.11 -20.96
N PHE A 903 -13.52 8.35 -20.26
CA PHE A 903 -13.79 7.86 -18.91
C PHE A 903 -14.15 8.99 -17.94
N GLY A 904 -15.23 8.82 -17.21
CA GLY A 904 -15.79 9.78 -16.28
C GLY A 904 -16.62 10.89 -16.94
N LEU A 905 -16.16 11.51 -18.03
CA LEU A 905 -16.97 12.45 -18.83
C LEU A 905 -18.24 11.76 -19.33
N ALA A 906 -18.09 10.54 -19.87
CA ALA A 906 -19.23 9.75 -20.38
C ALA A 906 -20.32 9.52 -19.33
N SER A 907 -19.97 9.36 -18.06
CA SER A 907 -20.95 9.17 -16.98
C SER A 907 -21.85 10.40 -16.77
N HIS A 908 -21.31 11.61 -16.95
CA HIS A 908 -22.11 12.84 -16.94
C HIS A 908 -23.00 12.98 -18.18
N VAL A 909 -22.46 12.61 -19.35
CA VAL A 909 -23.25 12.68 -20.60
C VAL A 909 -24.32 11.60 -20.60
N GLU A 910 -24.07 10.41 -20.05
CA GLU A 910 -25.11 9.37 -19.89
C GLU A 910 -26.31 9.88 -19.10
N MET A 911 -26.10 10.68 -18.04
CA MET A 911 -27.23 11.35 -17.34
C MET A 911 -27.97 12.33 -18.21
N GLU A 912 -27.31 13.05 -19.14
CA GLU A 912 -28.00 13.90 -20.11
C GLU A 912 -28.85 13.08 -21.09
N LEU A 913 -28.34 11.95 -21.52
CA LEU A 913 -29.06 11.02 -22.38
C LEU A 913 -30.26 10.40 -21.66
N MET A 914 -30.12 10.11 -20.34
CA MET A 914 -31.28 9.69 -19.52
C MET A 914 -32.35 10.77 -19.43
N VAL A 915 -31.96 12.03 -19.32
CA VAL A 915 -32.95 13.16 -19.35
C VAL A 915 -33.57 13.33 -20.73
N LYS A 916 -32.80 13.17 -21.82
CA LYS A 916 -33.35 13.11 -23.19
C LYS A 916 -34.33 11.95 -23.35
N ALA A 917 -34.14 10.81 -22.71
CA ALA A 917 -35.06 9.68 -22.67
C ALA A 917 -36.30 9.95 -21.81
N GLY A 918 -36.43 11.08 -21.13
CA GLY A 918 -37.59 11.50 -20.37
C GLY A 918 -37.55 11.33 -18.87
N LEU A 919 -36.40 11.00 -18.31
CA LEU A 919 -36.17 11.07 -16.84
C LEU A 919 -36.02 12.55 -16.43
N THR A 920 -36.46 12.88 -15.22
CA THR A 920 -36.13 14.18 -14.64
C THR A 920 -34.62 14.21 -14.22
N PRO A 921 -34.00 15.37 -14.10
CA PRO A 921 -32.64 15.47 -13.60
C PRO A 921 -32.42 14.77 -12.25
N ALA A 922 -33.37 14.88 -11.32
CA ALA A 922 -33.30 14.19 -10.03
C ALA A 922 -33.32 12.66 -10.20
N GLN A 923 -34.15 12.14 -11.12
CA GLN A 923 -34.23 10.70 -11.40
C GLN A 923 -32.95 10.18 -12.06
N ALA A 924 -32.35 10.96 -12.98
CA ALA A 924 -31.07 10.61 -13.60
C ALA A 924 -29.94 10.58 -12.56
N ILE A 925 -29.90 11.53 -11.62
CA ILE A 925 -28.94 11.50 -10.50
C ILE A 925 -29.13 10.26 -9.62
N VAL A 926 -30.39 9.90 -9.28
CA VAL A 926 -30.66 8.67 -8.49
C VAL A 926 -30.21 7.41 -9.25
N ALA A 927 -30.46 7.33 -10.56
CA ALA A 927 -29.99 6.24 -11.38
C ALA A 927 -28.46 6.11 -11.38
N ALA A 928 -27.76 7.25 -11.50
CA ALA A 928 -26.30 7.32 -11.56
C ALA A 928 -25.59 7.20 -10.20
N THR A 929 -26.33 7.22 -9.10
CA THR A 929 -25.78 7.17 -7.74
C THR A 929 -26.34 6.01 -6.94
N ARG A 930 -27.50 6.19 -6.27
CA ARG A 930 -28.13 5.19 -5.39
C ARG A 930 -28.47 3.89 -6.09
N THR A 931 -29.09 3.96 -7.28
CA THR A 931 -29.52 2.75 -7.98
C THR A 931 -28.34 1.94 -8.47
N SER A 932 -27.35 2.58 -9.12
CA SER A 932 -26.14 1.90 -9.56
C SER A 932 -25.31 1.33 -8.39
N ALA A 933 -25.18 2.08 -7.28
CA ALA A 933 -24.53 1.57 -6.07
C ALA A 933 -25.23 0.31 -5.54
N GLY A 934 -26.56 0.31 -5.45
CA GLY A 934 -27.33 -0.85 -5.00
C GLY A 934 -27.32 -2.01 -6.00
N ILE A 935 -27.18 -1.76 -7.32
CA ILE A 935 -26.95 -2.82 -8.31
C ILE A 935 -25.60 -3.51 -8.05
N LEU A 936 -24.57 -2.76 -7.67
CA LEU A 936 -23.24 -3.29 -7.39
C LEU A 936 -23.08 -3.84 -5.95
N GLY A 937 -24.11 -3.76 -5.10
CA GLY A 937 -24.02 -4.17 -3.70
C GLY A 937 -23.18 -3.21 -2.83
N LEU A 938 -23.03 -1.96 -3.26
CA LEU A 938 -22.27 -0.91 -2.57
C LEU A 938 -23.20 -0.02 -1.71
N ASP A 939 -23.91 -0.60 -0.75
CA ASP A 939 -24.95 0.07 0.04
C ASP A 939 -24.44 1.29 0.83
N SER A 940 -23.15 1.43 1.03
CA SER A 940 -22.56 2.61 1.67
C SER A 940 -22.45 3.81 0.73
N LEU A 941 -22.64 3.66 -0.57
CA LEU A 941 -22.54 4.71 -1.59
C LEU A 941 -23.90 5.23 -2.06
N GLY A 942 -23.86 6.25 -2.88
CA GLY A 942 -24.95 6.75 -3.71
C GLY A 942 -25.98 7.64 -3.02
N THR A 943 -25.83 7.92 -1.73
CA THR A 943 -26.63 8.90 -0.99
C THR A 943 -25.81 9.68 0.02
N ILE A 944 -26.20 10.93 0.27
CA ILE A 944 -25.67 11.77 1.35
C ILE A 944 -26.58 11.63 2.56
N ALA A 945 -26.27 10.71 3.45
CA ALA A 945 -27.07 10.42 4.65
C ALA A 945 -26.15 9.91 5.79
N PRO A 946 -26.57 10.01 7.05
CA PRO A 946 -25.81 9.48 8.17
C PRO A 946 -25.47 7.99 7.99
N GLY A 947 -24.20 7.61 8.29
CA GLY A 947 -23.66 6.26 8.11
C GLY A 947 -23.16 5.93 6.70
N LYS A 948 -23.44 6.76 5.69
CA LYS A 948 -22.95 6.57 4.33
C LYS A 948 -21.52 7.04 4.18
N SER A 949 -20.84 6.54 3.16
CA SER A 949 -19.49 6.96 2.80
C SER A 949 -19.48 8.41 2.30
N ALA A 950 -18.47 9.17 2.69
CA ALA A 950 -18.34 10.57 2.32
C ALA A 950 -17.76 10.73 0.90
N ASP A 951 -18.50 10.21 -0.09
CA ASP A 951 -18.21 10.32 -1.51
C ASP A 951 -19.21 11.29 -2.13
N PHE A 952 -18.77 12.51 -2.49
CA PHE A 952 -19.64 13.54 -2.99
C PHE A 952 -18.95 14.54 -3.92
N LEU A 953 -19.76 15.19 -4.75
CA LEU A 953 -19.37 16.26 -5.65
C LEU A 953 -19.85 17.61 -5.10
N VAL A 954 -19.01 18.63 -5.18
CA VAL A 954 -19.34 20.03 -5.00
C VAL A 954 -19.39 20.67 -6.38
N LEU A 955 -20.53 21.24 -6.75
CA LEU A 955 -20.81 21.81 -8.07
C LEU A 955 -20.95 23.33 -7.98
N ASP A 956 -20.52 24.04 -9.03
CA ASP A 956 -20.67 25.48 -9.17
C ASP A 956 -22.08 25.90 -9.69
N ALA A 957 -22.93 24.92 -10.06
CA ALA A 957 -24.27 25.18 -10.57
C ALA A 957 -25.26 24.07 -10.15
N ASN A 958 -26.56 24.34 -10.27
CA ASN A 958 -27.62 23.42 -9.85
C ASN A 958 -27.93 22.38 -10.94
N PRO A 959 -27.66 21.09 -10.78
CA PRO A 959 -27.94 20.05 -11.78
C PRO A 959 -29.44 19.73 -11.94
N LEU A 960 -30.30 20.17 -11.01
CA LEU A 960 -31.73 20.00 -11.12
C LEU A 960 -32.35 21.01 -12.12
N GLU A 961 -31.68 22.13 -12.39
CA GLU A 961 -32.09 23.10 -13.43
C GLU A 961 -31.64 22.64 -14.82
N ALA A 962 -30.43 22.12 -14.92
CA ALA A 962 -29.88 21.50 -16.12
C ALA A 962 -28.92 20.41 -15.75
N ILE A 963 -29.17 19.16 -16.15
CA ILE A 963 -28.34 18.01 -15.77
C ILE A 963 -26.88 18.16 -16.23
N ALA A 964 -26.62 18.91 -17.31
CA ALA A 964 -25.27 19.29 -17.77
C ALA A 964 -24.44 20.00 -16.69
N HIS A 965 -25.08 20.63 -15.70
CA HIS A 965 -24.41 21.28 -14.58
C HIS A 965 -23.66 20.29 -13.66
N THR A 966 -23.90 19.00 -13.78
CA THR A 966 -23.08 17.98 -13.10
C THR A 966 -21.60 18.05 -13.51
N ARG A 967 -21.27 18.60 -14.70
CA ARG A 967 -19.88 18.83 -15.14
C ARG A 967 -19.27 20.13 -14.58
N ARG A 968 -20.06 21.00 -13.95
CA ARG A 968 -19.57 22.21 -13.28
C ARG A 968 -18.96 21.87 -11.91
N ILE A 969 -18.00 20.94 -11.91
CA ILE A 969 -17.41 20.41 -10.70
C ILE A 969 -16.40 21.41 -10.11
N SER A 970 -16.68 21.87 -8.88
CA SER A 970 -15.75 22.67 -8.08
C SER A 970 -14.74 21.77 -7.37
N THR A 971 -15.23 20.74 -6.69
CA THR A 971 -14.39 19.84 -5.89
C THR A 971 -15.02 18.44 -5.84
N VAL A 972 -14.18 17.42 -5.77
CA VAL A 972 -14.58 16.02 -5.56
C VAL A 972 -14.04 15.55 -4.22
N TYR A 973 -14.88 14.89 -3.45
CA TYR A 973 -14.50 14.18 -2.23
C TYR A 973 -14.78 12.69 -2.38
N MET A 974 -13.80 11.86 -2.04
CA MET A 974 -13.96 10.41 -1.99
C MET A 974 -13.48 9.92 -0.63
N GLN A 975 -14.32 9.14 0.06
CA GLN A 975 -14.02 8.65 1.41
C GLN A 975 -13.59 9.79 2.37
N GLY A 976 -14.27 10.92 2.28
CA GLY A 976 -14.00 12.12 3.09
C GLY A 976 -12.75 12.91 2.70
N THR A 977 -11.98 12.46 1.73
CA THR A 977 -10.73 13.10 1.27
C THR A 977 -10.94 13.80 -0.06
N GLU A 978 -10.42 15.03 -0.18
CA GLU A 978 -10.44 15.79 -1.43
C GLU A 978 -9.53 15.12 -2.47
N VAL A 979 -10.05 14.93 -3.70
CA VAL A 979 -9.30 14.28 -4.78
C VAL A 979 -8.15 15.16 -5.25
N SER A 980 -6.92 14.75 -4.96
CA SER A 980 -5.67 15.50 -5.18
C SER A 980 -5.35 15.81 -6.65
N VAL A 981 -5.86 14.99 -7.57
CA VAL A 981 -5.67 15.18 -9.03
C VAL A 981 -6.18 16.54 -9.50
N ARG A 982 -7.22 17.08 -8.85
CA ARG A 982 -7.70 18.44 -9.14
C ARG A 982 -6.85 19.54 -8.52
N ARG A 983 -6.24 19.31 -7.36
CA ARG A 983 -5.37 20.30 -6.71
C ARG A 983 -4.12 20.65 -7.53
N SER A 984 -3.46 19.65 -8.12
CA SER A 984 -2.23 19.84 -8.88
C SER A 984 -2.39 20.65 -10.17
N ARG A 985 -3.63 20.75 -10.69
CA ARG A 985 -3.94 21.46 -11.94
C ARG A 985 -4.50 22.89 -11.75
N LYS A 986 -4.83 23.28 -10.51
CA LYS A 986 -5.33 24.64 -10.20
C LYS A 986 -4.23 25.67 -9.91
N ALA A 987 -2.95 25.31 -9.86
CA ALA A 987 -1.87 26.27 -9.75
C ALA A 987 -1.73 27.05 -11.08
N PRO A 988 -1.89 28.38 -11.10
CA PRO A 988 -1.69 29.16 -12.31
C PRO A 988 -0.21 29.11 -12.68
N THR A 989 0.11 28.63 -13.86
CA THR A 989 1.37 28.99 -14.51
C THR A 989 1.33 30.49 -14.77
N ALA A 990 1.96 31.26 -13.91
CA ALA A 990 2.36 32.59 -14.25
C ALA A 990 3.38 32.50 -15.37
N VAL A 991 2.91 32.65 -16.59
CA VAL A 991 3.77 32.98 -17.73
C VAL A 991 4.15 34.47 -17.54
N ASN A 992 5.34 34.68 -17.00
CA ASN A 992 5.99 35.98 -17.17
C ASN A 992 6.48 36.08 -18.61
N GLN A 993 6.01 37.10 -19.28
CA GLN A 993 6.57 37.61 -20.53
C GLN A 993 8.02 38.03 -20.38
#